data_5b395245f8883a14939b969a98331a0c
#
_entry.id   5b395245f8883a14939b969a98331a0c
#
_cell.length_a   1.000
_cell.length_b   1.000
_cell.length_c   1.000
_cell.angle_alpha   90.00
_cell.angle_beta   90.00
_cell.angle_gamma   90.00
#
_symmetry.space_group_name_H-M   'P 1'
#
loop_
_entity.id
_entity.type
_entity.pdbx_description
1 polymer ?
#
loop_
_entity_poly.entity_id
_entity_poly.type
_entity_poly.pdbx_seq_one_letter_code
_entity_poly.pdbx_strand_id
1 'polypeptide(L)'
;LFSFYAFMTPSSPVSTDQLSSFSKQLEGELHYDNTMRTLYATDASAYREMPLAVAIPRSLGDIKALISFATANRISLIPRTAGTSLAGQVVGNGIVVDVSRNFSKIIEINAEEKWVRVEPGVVRDELNMALKPYGLYFGPETSTANRAMIGGMVGNNSCGSNSIVYGSTREHTLEVKAILADGSDAVFTNIKTKDFQTMLQSASQKNGSASLFDKIYLKTNEILVSPENQAEIRKNFPKPSVERRNTGYALDMLLNMEPYQAGLAENEPAKEFNMCSLIAGSEGTLCFLTEIKLNLVPLPPKTQGLVCVHCFTIDEALRATILTLKYQPHAVELIDDYVLECAATNAEQKKNAFFVKNKPDGKFPAILVVDLSRETKEEVEQLAATMEQELREAGIGFHYPLLFGDDTKKIWTLRKAGLGLLANIPGDEKAVAVIEDTAIDVYDQPEYIRDFNAILKKHGMSAVHYAHAGSGELHLRPIINLKTSEGHRQFRMIAEEIADLVKRYDGSLSGEHGDGRLRGEFIPKMVGKHNYQLFKDIKKTWDPNNIFNPGKIVDTAPMDTFLRYEADQKTPEFKTYFRFHDQDILQHAEQCNGSGDCRKTQLSGGTMCPSFMATRNEKDTTRARANILREMLTRSPKENRFDNQEIKEVYDLCLACKGCKGECPSNVDVAKLKMEFLQQYHDVHGVPLRSWLVGNFSKMTGLASYVPWAYNLIFKNKPLRRIANQVVGFHPDRTMPLLHDTTLKKWYDKRRKNAAAHSKKVYLFCDEFTNYNDVEIGKKTILTLEKLGYEVIIPNHGPSGRPQLSKGLLKDAKKIAEENIRLLKDIISYDTPLVGIEPSAILTFRDEYPDLVSAELLEDAKKLAQNALQFDEFVSREIELKNISKDQFTKEKRLIKLHGHCQQKAISSMIPTKKMLSLPENYTVQLIPSGCCGMAGSFGYEKEHYDISMQIGELVLFPAVRQQPAEVIIAAPGTSCRHQIHDGTGRKAMHPAEILFEALEIAP
;
A
#
# COMPACT_ATOMS: atom_id res chain seq x y z
N LEU A 1 -2.96 50.32 1.25
CA LEU A 1 -2.71 49.93 2.65
C LEU A 1 -2.89 48.42 2.75
N PHE A 2 -1.85 47.66 2.36
CA PHE A 2 -1.78 46.21 2.55
C PHE A 2 -1.30 45.95 3.98
N SER A 3 -2.19 45.45 4.82
CA SER A 3 -1.85 44.99 6.17
C SER A 3 -1.11 43.65 6.06
N PHE A 4 0.15 43.64 6.45
CA PHE A 4 0.91 42.42 6.72
C PHE A 4 0.28 41.70 7.93
N TYR A 5 -0.58 40.73 7.71
CA TYR A 5 -0.86 39.70 8.72
C TYR A 5 0.29 38.72 8.71
N ALA A 6 1.33 38.97 9.51
CA ALA A 6 2.22 37.93 9.96
C ALA A 6 1.36 36.92 10.72
N PHE A 7 1.20 35.73 10.18
CA PHE A 7 0.66 34.59 10.92
C PHE A 7 1.62 34.27 12.06
N MET A 8 1.40 34.87 13.21
CA MET A 8 1.89 34.36 14.48
C MET A 8 1.21 32.98 14.65
N THR A 9 1.92 31.87 14.43
CA THR A 9 1.52 30.59 14.96
C THR A 9 1.22 30.79 16.44
N PRO A 10 0.01 30.49 16.95
CA PRO A 10 -0.25 30.59 18.38
C PRO A 10 0.83 29.77 19.09
N SER A 11 1.48 30.36 20.09
CA SER A 11 2.46 29.66 20.91
C SER A 11 1.83 28.35 21.38
N SER A 12 2.49 27.23 21.08
CA SER A 12 2.04 25.92 21.56
C SER A 12 1.79 26.04 23.08
N PRO A 13 0.67 25.52 23.60
CA PRO A 13 0.39 25.54 25.03
C PRO A 13 1.43 24.75 25.84
N VAL A 14 2.28 23.97 25.17
CA VAL A 14 3.31 23.11 25.75
C VAL A 14 4.67 23.44 25.11
N SER A 15 5.68 23.69 25.92
CA SER A 15 7.06 23.97 25.49
C SER A 15 7.79 22.68 25.10
N THR A 16 8.88 22.82 24.32
CA THR A 16 9.78 21.71 23.99
C THR A 16 10.40 21.06 25.24
N ASP A 17 10.70 21.86 26.28
CA ASP A 17 11.26 21.35 27.55
C ASP A 17 10.23 20.50 28.30
N GLN A 18 8.97 20.87 28.28
CA GLN A 18 7.89 20.06 28.86
C GLN A 18 7.74 18.73 28.10
N LEU A 19 7.77 18.75 26.76
CA LEU A 19 7.73 17.52 25.95
C LEU A 19 8.98 16.64 26.22
N SER A 20 10.16 17.23 26.32
CA SER A 20 11.40 16.52 26.65
C SER A 20 11.37 15.91 28.05
N SER A 21 10.81 16.60 29.02
CA SER A 21 10.62 16.07 30.37
C SER A 21 9.59 14.95 30.42
N PHE A 22 8.50 15.11 29.68
CA PHE A 22 7.44 14.11 29.60
C PHE A 22 7.90 12.85 28.87
N SER A 23 8.70 12.97 27.79
CA SER A 23 9.22 11.82 27.04
C SER A 23 9.99 10.83 27.90
N LYS A 24 10.67 11.31 28.98
CA LYS A 24 11.43 10.49 29.92
C LYS A 24 10.55 9.66 30.88
N GLN A 25 9.26 9.96 30.95
CA GLN A 25 8.29 9.25 31.78
C GLN A 25 7.62 8.09 31.04
N LEU A 26 7.79 8.02 29.72
CA LEU A 26 7.19 6.98 28.87
C LEU A 26 8.18 5.82 28.68
N GLU A 27 7.67 4.60 28.65
CA GLU A 27 8.39 3.42 28.19
C GLU A 27 8.56 3.41 26.66
N GLY A 28 7.60 4.02 25.97
CA GLY A 28 7.57 4.20 24.53
C GLY A 28 8.36 5.42 24.05
N GLU A 29 8.02 5.88 22.85
CA GLU A 29 8.69 6.98 22.17
C GLU A 29 7.79 8.20 22.10
N LEU A 30 8.34 9.41 22.26
CA LEU A 30 7.68 10.69 21.99
C LEU A 30 8.55 11.53 21.06
N HIS A 31 8.09 11.73 19.83
CA HIS A 31 8.77 12.51 18.80
C HIS A 31 8.12 13.89 18.68
N TYR A 32 8.89 14.93 18.85
CA TYR A 32 8.48 16.33 18.68
C TYR A 32 9.37 17.10 17.70
N ASP A 33 10.24 16.35 16.99
CA ASP A 33 11.03 16.85 15.88
C ASP A 33 10.17 17.14 14.63
N ASN A 34 10.69 18.01 13.75
CA ASN A 34 9.96 18.42 12.55
C ASN A 34 9.69 17.28 11.58
N THR A 35 10.63 16.33 11.44
CA THR A 35 10.50 15.18 10.52
C THR A 35 9.30 14.33 10.88
N MET A 36 9.23 13.82 12.12
CA MET A 36 8.15 12.94 12.54
C MET A 36 6.80 13.66 12.55
N ARG A 37 6.75 14.91 13.04
CA ARG A 37 5.51 15.72 12.99
C ARG A 37 5.00 15.90 11.56
N THR A 38 5.89 16.15 10.60
CA THR A 38 5.54 16.29 9.18
C THR A 38 4.96 14.99 8.60
N LEU A 39 5.53 13.83 8.92
CA LEU A 39 5.06 12.54 8.45
C LEU A 39 3.66 12.19 8.96
N TYR A 40 3.32 12.65 10.18
CA TYR A 40 2.02 12.41 10.79
C TYR A 40 1.01 13.55 10.61
N ALA A 41 1.38 14.60 9.88
CA ALA A 41 0.49 15.73 9.58
C ALA A 41 -0.64 15.40 8.59
N THR A 42 -0.57 14.25 7.93
CA THR A 42 -1.52 13.81 6.90
C THR A 42 -1.95 12.35 7.09
N ASP A 43 -3.08 12.01 6.49
CA ASP A 43 -3.54 10.62 6.27
C ASP A 43 -3.80 10.40 4.76
N ALA A 44 -4.76 9.55 4.39
CA ALA A 44 -5.13 9.34 2.99
C ALA A 44 -6.15 10.37 2.45
N SER A 45 -6.53 11.37 3.25
CA SER A 45 -7.46 12.44 2.88
C SER A 45 -6.77 13.63 2.22
N ALA A 46 -7.57 14.63 1.85
CA ALA A 46 -7.09 15.91 1.35
C ALA A 46 -6.58 16.87 2.46
N TYR A 47 -6.63 16.46 3.75
CA TYR A 47 -6.33 17.31 4.89
C TYR A 47 -4.88 17.21 5.34
N ARG A 48 -4.43 18.32 5.97
CA ARG A 48 -3.10 18.45 6.59
C ARG A 48 -3.17 19.40 7.78
N GLU A 49 -2.71 18.90 8.92
CA GLU A 49 -2.49 19.75 10.10
C GLU A 49 -1.26 19.23 10.87
N MET A 50 -0.37 20.14 11.25
CA MET A 50 0.87 19.76 11.93
C MET A 50 0.59 19.38 13.39
N PRO A 51 0.83 18.12 13.81
CA PRO A 51 0.64 17.72 15.20
C PRO A 51 1.69 18.36 16.12
N LEU A 52 1.36 18.48 17.40
CA LEU A 52 2.26 18.93 18.44
C LEU A 52 3.43 17.95 18.61
N ALA A 53 3.10 16.66 18.68
CA ALA A 53 4.06 15.57 18.81
C ALA A 53 3.45 14.25 18.29
N VAL A 54 4.28 13.20 18.21
CA VAL A 54 3.87 11.84 17.86
C VAL A 54 4.34 10.91 18.99
N ALA A 55 3.41 10.23 19.64
CA ALA A 55 3.69 9.22 20.67
C ALA A 55 3.54 7.82 20.09
N ILE A 56 4.49 6.92 20.40
CA ILE A 56 4.44 5.48 20.07
C ILE A 56 4.51 4.73 21.41
N PRO A 57 3.37 4.56 22.09
CA PRO A 57 3.31 3.95 23.41
C PRO A 57 3.71 2.46 23.39
N ARG A 58 4.27 1.94 24.49
CA ARG A 58 4.59 0.52 24.69
C ARG A 58 3.72 -0.19 25.71
N SER A 59 3.11 0.58 26.60
CA SER A 59 2.30 0.02 27.68
C SER A 59 0.99 0.81 27.86
N LEU A 60 0.03 0.21 28.61
CA LEU A 60 -1.16 0.92 29.05
C LEU A 60 -0.82 2.08 29.98
N GLY A 61 0.31 1.97 30.71
CA GLY A 61 0.86 3.07 31.53
C GLY A 61 1.18 4.29 30.70
N ASP A 62 1.80 4.11 29.53
CA ASP A 62 2.08 5.22 28.61
C ASP A 62 0.80 5.92 28.14
N ILE A 63 -0.26 5.14 27.81
CA ILE A 63 -1.52 5.71 27.36
C ILE A 63 -2.18 6.53 28.49
N LYS A 64 -2.19 6.01 29.74
CA LYS A 64 -2.69 6.74 30.90
C LYS A 64 -1.88 8.01 31.20
N ALA A 65 -0.56 7.94 31.06
CA ALA A 65 0.32 9.12 31.21
C ALA A 65 0.02 10.17 30.14
N LEU A 66 -0.19 9.76 28.86
CA LEU A 66 -0.59 10.66 27.77
C LEU A 66 -1.96 11.32 28.05
N ILE A 67 -2.96 10.60 28.55
CA ILE A 67 -4.27 11.15 28.92
C ILE A 67 -4.13 12.18 30.03
N SER A 68 -3.37 11.86 31.08
CA SER A 68 -3.10 12.77 32.20
C SER A 68 -2.37 14.03 31.73
N PHE A 69 -1.34 13.88 30.90
CA PHE A 69 -0.59 15.01 30.33
C PHE A 69 -1.46 15.88 29.44
N ALA A 70 -2.31 15.27 28.61
CA ALA A 70 -3.23 15.98 27.72
C ALA A 70 -4.27 16.79 28.51
N THR A 71 -4.84 16.18 29.54
CA THR A 71 -5.80 16.83 30.44
C THR A 71 -5.20 18.03 31.18
N ALA A 72 -4.00 17.84 31.78
CA ALA A 72 -3.30 18.88 32.53
C ALA A 72 -2.91 20.09 31.65
N ASN A 73 -2.57 19.85 30.40
CA ASN A 73 -2.10 20.90 29.48
C ASN A 73 -3.17 21.36 28.49
N ARG A 74 -4.40 20.82 28.56
CA ARG A 74 -5.50 21.15 27.62
C ARG A 74 -5.13 20.96 26.14
N ILE A 75 -4.48 19.84 25.85
CA ILE A 75 -4.14 19.42 24.49
C ILE A 75 -4.91 18.17 24.09
N SER A 76 -5.04 17.93 22.79
CA SER A 76 -5.77 16.77 22.30
C SER A 76 -4.86 15.57 22.05
N LEU A 77 -5.43 14.38 22.11
CA LEU A 77 -4.86 13.10 21.67
C LEU A 77 -5.61 12.61 20.44
N ILE A 78 -4.85 12.21 19.41
CA ILE A 78 -5.39 11.71 18.16
C ILE A 78 -4.99 10.24 18.04
N PRO A 79 -5.87 9.28 18.38
CA PRO A 79 -5.58 7.86 18.25
C PRO A 79 -5.35 7.49 16.77
N ARG A 80 -4.29 6.73 16.50
CA ARG A 80 -3.93 6.33 15.14
C ARG A 80 -3.45 4.89 15.09
N THR A 81 -3.88 4.16 14.06
CA THR A 81 -3.35 2.85 13.66
C THR A 81 -2.68 2.95 12.29
N ALA A 82 -3.22 2.36 11.23
CA ALA A 82 -2.61 2.40 9.89
C ALA A 82 -2.62 3.78 9.22
N GLY A 83 -3.49 4.71 9.63
CA GLY A 83 -3.62 6.05 9.03
C GLY A 83 -4.01 6.02 7.56
N THR A 84 -4.99 5.17 7.22
CA THR A 84 -5.56 5.02 5.86
C THR A 84 -6.90 5.73 5.68
N SER A 85 -7.30 6.54 6.66
CA SER A 85 -8.56 7.31 6.65
C SER A 85 -8.64 8.28 5.48
N LEU A 86 -9.83 8.37 4.86
CA LEU A 86 -10.09 9.20 3.68
C LEU A 86 -10.78 10.54 3.99
N ALA A 87 -11.25 10.72 5.22
CA ALA A 87 -11.98 11.92 5.63
C ALA A 87 -11.25 12.79 6.70
N GLY A 88 -9.97 12.50 6.97
CA GLY A 88 -9.17 13.31 7.90
C GLY A 88 -9.38 13.00 9.38
N GLN A 89 -9.83 11.80 9.74
CA GLN A 89 -10.07 11.40 11.13
C GLN A 89 -8.82 11.48 12.00
N VAL A 90 -7.64 11.13 11.44
CA VAL A 90 -6.37 11.06 12.19
C VAL A 90 -5.45 12.25 11.94
N VAL A 91 -6.01 13.38 11.50
CA VAL A 91 -5.33 14.66 11.28
C VAL A 91 -5.75 15.66 12.35
N GLY A 92 -4.78 16.25 13.04
CA GLY A 92 -5.03 17.25 14.10
C GLY A 92 -3.76 17.82 14.70
N ASN A 93 -3.89 18.87 15.51
CA ASN A 93 -2.78 19.64 16.09
C ASN A 93 -2.30 19.13 17.47
N GLY A 94 -2.94 18.10 18.03
CA GLY A 94 -2.55 17.52 19.31
C GLY A 94 -1.41 16.50 19.21
N ILE A 95 -1.32 15.60 20.18
CA ILE A 95 -0.39 14.46 20.13
C ILE A 95 -1.04 13.33 19.36
N VAL A 96 -0.46 12.91 18.24
CA VAL A 96 -0.87 11.70 17.53
C VAL A 96 -0.33 10.49 18.28
N VAL A 97 -1.22 9.55 18.67
CA VAL A 97 -0.87 8.36 19.45
C VAL A 97 -0.96 7.14 18.54
N ASP A 98 0.19 6.69 18.02
CA ASP A 98 0.28 5.56 17.10
C ASP A 98 0.50 4.25 17.86
N VAL A 99 -0.53 3.42 17.89
CA VAL A 99 -0.52 2.09 18.51
C VAL A 99 -0.20 0.95 17.53
N SER A 100 0.04 1.26 16.27
CA SER A 100 0.19 0.26 15.19
C SER A 100 1.42 -0.65 15.36
N ARG A 101 2.45 -0.20 16.10
CA ARG A 101 3.72 -0.90 16.24
C ARG A 101 3.74 -1.87 17.44
N ASN A 102 3.23 -1.45 18.59
CA ASN A 102 3.41 -2.15 19.84
C ASN A 102 2.13 -2.85 20.37
N PHE A 103 0.96 -2.49 19.88
CA PHE A 103 -0.34 -3.08 20.28
C PHE A 103 -0.90 -3.93 19.14
N SER A 104 -0.21 -5.02 18.77
CA SER A 104 -0.53 -5.84 17.61
C SER A 104 -0.68 -7.34 17.91
N LYS A 105 -0.97 -7.71 19.17
CA LYS A 105 -1.10 -9.10 19.58
C LYS A 105 -2.51 -9.63 19.35
N ILE A 106 -2.62 -10.86 18.84
CA ILE A 106 -3.80 -11.70 18.98
C ILE A 106 -3.69 -12.32 20.36
N ILE A 107 -4.57 -11.89 21.29
CA ILE A 107 -4.48 -12.24 22.71
C ILE A 107 -5.04 -13.65 22.94
N GLU A 108 -6.22 -13.93 22.38
CA GLU A 108 -6.92 -15.19 22.58
C GLU A 108 -7.84 -15.50 21.39
N ILE A 109 -7.86 -16.77 20.96
CA ILE A 109 -8.81 -17.30 19.98
C ILE A 109 -9.66 -18.38 20.68
N ASN A 110 -10.97 -18.17 20.78
CA ASN A 110 -11.92 -19.17 21.24
C ASN A 110 -12.69 -19.72 20.03
N ALA A 111 -12.23 -20.87 19.53
CA ALA A 111 -12.82 -21.49 18.35
C ALA A 111 -14.20 -22.10 18.62
N GLU A 112 -14.48 -22.54 19.85
CA GLU A 112 -15.75 -23.16 20.27
C GLU A 112 -16.88 -22.11 20.31
N GLU A 113 -16.61 -20.97 20.97
CA GLU A 113 -17.55 -19.84 21.06
C GLU A 113 -17.47 -18.89 19.88
N LYS A 114 -16.55 -19.11 18.94
CA LYS A 114 -16.35 -18.33 17.71
C LYS A 114 -16.09 -16.84 17.96
N TRP A 115 -15.11 -16.55 18.80
CA TRP A 115 -14.64 -15.18 19.01
C TRP A 115 -13.12 -15.09 19.11
N VAL A 116 -12.60 -13.90 18.92
CA VAL A 116 -11.19 -13.57 19.09
C VAL A 116 -11.04 -12.28 19.88
N ARG A 117 -10.01 -12.20 20.76
CA ARG A 117 -9.60 -10.98 21.46
C ARG A 117 -8.27 -10.52 20.89
N VAL A 118 -8.22 -9.25 20.50
CA VAL A 118 -7.06 -8.65 19.83
C VAL A 118 -6.72 -7.28 20.38
N GLU A 119 -5.49 -6.86 20.24
CA GLU A 119 -5.06 -5.47 20.41
C GLU A 119 -5.40 -4.64 19.15
N PRO A 120 -5.56 -3.29 19.26
CA PRO A 120 -6.06 -2.44 18.17
C PRO A 120 -5.15 -2.38 16.92
N GLY A 121 -3.87 -2.68 17.04
CA GLY A 121 -2.90 -2.68 15.92
C GLY A 121 -2.81 -4.00 15.15
N VAL A 122 -3.66 -4.99 15.43
CA VAL A 122 -3.71 -6.24 14.66
C VAL A 122 -4.21 -5.96 13.23
N VAL A 123 -3.49 -6.43 12.22
CA VAL A 123 -3.86 -6.27 10.81
C VAL A 123 -4.94 -7.30 10.45
N ARG A 124 -6.00 -6.85 9.79
CA ARG A 124 -7.18 -7.67 9.45
C ARG A 124 -6.83 -8.98 8.70
N ASP A 125 -6.01 -8.90 7.66
CA ASP A 125 -5.65 -10.09 6.89
C ASP A 125 -4.74 -11.04 7.67
N GLU A 126 -3.85 -10.52 8.53
CA GLU A 126 -3.02 -11.34 9.43
C GLU A 126 -3.88 -12.06 10.48
N LEU A 127 -4.92 -11.39 10.97
CA LEU A 127 -5.92 -12.02 11.84
C LEU A 127 -6.57 -13.21 11.12
N ASN A 128 -7.05 -13.03 9.90
CA ASN A 128 -7.69 -14.10 9.14
C ASN A 128 -6.72 -15.24 8.75
N MET A 129 -5.44 -14.94 8.53
CA MET A 129 -4.41 -16.00 8.39
C MET A 129 -4.29 -16.84 9.67
N ALA A 130 -4.32 -16.20 10.85
CA ALA A 130 -4.26 -16.91 12.13
C ALA A 130 -5.55 -17.69 12.46
N LEU A 131 -6.72 -17.22 12.00
CA LEU A 131 -8.01 -17.86 12.22
C LEU A 131 -8.27 -19.06 11.28
N LYS A 132 -7.68 -19.06 10.10
CA LYS A 132 -7.89 -20.07 9.05
C LYS A 132 -7.71 -21.53 9.52
N PRO A 133 -6.69 -21.88 10.34
CA PRO A 133 -6.54 -23.26 10.86
C PRO A 133 -7.71 -23.73 11.73
N TYR A 134 -8.47 -22.79 12.31
CA TYR A 134 -9.66 -23.07 13.14
C TYR A 134 -10.94 -23.13 12.32
N GLY A 135 -10.89 -22.94 10.99
CA GLY A 135 -12.09 -22.88 10.15
C GLY A 135 -12.91 -21.61 10.33
N LEU A 136 -12.32 -20.56 10.88
CA LEU A 136 -12.97 -19.31 11.24
C LEU A 136 -12.44 -18.11 10.45
N TYR A 137 -13.27 -17.07 10.43
CA TYR A 137 -13.03 -15.87 9.61
C TYR A 137 -13.66 -14.62 10.28
N PHE A 138 -12.95 -13.50 10.23
CA PHE A 138 -13.52 -12.18 10.54
C PHE A 138 -14.07 -11.58 9.26
N GLY A 139 -15.40 -11.49 9.15
CA GLY A 139 -16.12 -11.20 7.92
C GLY A 139 -15.88 -9.83 7.31
N PRO A 140 -15.95 -8.70 8.08
CA PRO A 140 -15.76 -7.37 7.53
C PRO A 140 -14.42 -7.22 6.79
N GLU A 141 -14.46 -6.64 5.59
CA GLU A 141 -13.29 -6.48 4.75
C GLU A 141 -13.21 -5.03 4.22
N THR A 142 -12.00 -4.52 4.02
CA THR A 142 -11.75 -3.22 3.41
C THR A 142 -10.82 -3.40 2.21
N SER A 143 -10.79 -2.45 1.28
CA SER A 143 -9.79 -2.42 0.20
C SER A 143 -8.35 -2.39 0.73
N THR A 144 -8.17 -1.97 1.98
CA THR A 144 -6.89 -1.87 2.69
C THR A 144 -6.63 -3.05 3.65
N ALA A 145 -7.37 -4.16 3.55
CA ALA A 145 -7.37 -5.27 4.52
C ALA A 145 -5.98 -5.82 4.89
N ASN A 146 -5.02 -5.82 3.94
CA ASN A 146 -3.64 -6.27 4.15
C ASN A 146 -2.81 -5.32 5.03
N ARG A 147 -3.37 -4.19 5.48
CA ARG A 147 -2.72 -3.18 6.32
C ARG A 147 -3.69 -2.43 7.25
N ALA A 148 -4.99 -2.48 7.01
CA ALA A 148 -5.99 -1.97 7.93
C ALA A 148 -5.92 -2.73 9.26
N MET A 149 -6.08 -2.00 10.37
CA MET A 149 -5.94 -2.54 11.71
C MET A 149 -7.27 -2.47 12.45
N ILE A 150 -7.52 -3.46 13.30
CA ILE A 150 -8.82 -3.67 13.94
C ILE A 150 -9.29 -2.43 14.74
N GLY A 151 -8.41 -1.74 15.48
CA GLY A 151 -8.78 -0.52 16.19
C GLY A 151 -9.26 0.61 15.27
N GLY A 152 -8.65 0.75 14.09
CA GLY A 152 -9.09 1.69 13.06
C GLY A 152 -10.39 1.26 12.39
N MET A 153 -10.57 -0.05 12.17
CA MET A 153 -11.82 -0.60 11.63
C MET A 153 -13.00 -0.38 12.58
N VAL A 154 -12.79 -0.55 13.91
CA VAL A 154 -13.80 -0.20 14.91
C VAL A 154 -14.04 1.31 14.92
N GLY A 155 -12.97 2.13 14.93
CA GLY A 155 -13.10 3.60 14.96
C GLY A 155 -13.92 4.16 13.80
N ASN A 156 -13.78 3.59 12.60
CA ASN A 156 -14.53 3.99 11.40
C ASN A 156 -15.79 3.14 11.14
N ASN A 157 -16.05 2.10 11.92
CA ASN A 157 -17.07 1.11 11.59
C ASN A 157 -16.93 0.55 10.17
N SER A 158 -15.70 0.17 9.80
CA SER A 158 -15.38 -0.24 8.43
C SER A 158 -16.12 -1.49 8.00
N CYS A 159 -16.48 -1.54 6.73
CA CYS A 159 -16.98 -2.73 6.04
C CYS A 159 -16.37 -2.80 4.63
N GLY A 160 -17.03 -3.40 3.65
CA GLY A 160 -16.50 -3.49 2.26
C GLY A 160 -17.34 -4.41 1.40
N SER A 161 -16.73 -4.99 0.36
CA SER A 161 -17.43 -5.74 -0.70
C SER A 161 -18.39 -6.83 -0.18
N ASN A 162 -18.02 -7.50 0.91
CA ASN A 162 -18.79 -8.64 1.46
C ASN A 162 -19.81 -8.21 2.52
N SER A 163 -20.09 -6.91 2.67
CA SER A 163 -20.99 -6.42 3.73
C SER A 163 -22.44 -6.87 3.58
N ILE A 164 -22.89 -7.16 2.37
CA ILE A 164 -24.23 -7.75 2.14
C ILE A 164 -24.40 -9.13 2.79
N VAL A 165 -23.30 -9.80 3.16
CA VAL A 165 -23.32 -11.09 3.88
C VAL A 165 -22.87 -10.93 5.33
N TYR A 166 -21.81 -10.14 5.56
CA TYR A 166 -21.15 -10.10 6.87
C TYR A 166 -21.38 -8.79 7.65
N GLY A 167 -22.11 -7.82 7.08
CA GLY A 167 -22.34 -6.54 7.75
C GLY A 167 -21.06 -5.71 7.90
N SER A 168 -21.04 -4.86 8.93
CA SER A 168 -19.92 -3.98 9.26
C SER A 168 -19.18 -4.44 10.54
N THR A 169 -18.11 -3.75 10.89
CA THR A 169 -17.30 -4.04 12.08
C THR A 169 -18.12 -3.92 13.36
N ARG A 170 -19.12 -3.02 13.39
CA ARG A 170 -20.04 -2.80 14.52
C ARG A 170 -20.77 -4.08 14.94
N GLU A 171 -21.32 -4.81 13.98
CA GLU A 171 -22.08 -6.04 14.24
C GLU A 171 -21.18 -7.16 14.81
N HIS A 172 -19.88 -7.09 14.58
CA HIS A 172 -18.89 -8.06 15.04
C HIS A 172 -18.17 -7.65 16.32
N THR A 173 -18.37 -6.43 16.85
CA THR A 173 -17.69 -5.94 18.04
C THR A 173 -18.49 -6.35 19.30
N LEU A 174 -18.05 -7.42 19.96
CA LEU A 174 -18.73 -8.00 21.13
C LEU A 174 -18.39 -7.28 22.43
N GLU A 175 -17.10 -6.95 22.63
CA GLU A 175 -16.57 -6.33 23.84
C GLU A 175 -15.39 -5.42 23.49
N VAL A 176 -15.29 -4.32 24.22
CA VAL A 176 -14.15 -3.39 24.13
C VAL A 176 -13.63 -3.10 25.52
N LYS A 177 -12.31 -3.24 25.73
CA LYS A 177 -11.61 -2.62 26.86
C LYS A 177 -11.05 -1.29 26.40
N ALA A 178 -11.26 -0.26 27.19
CA ALA A 178 -10.86 1.11 26.87
C ALA A 178 -10.36 1.84 28.11
N ILE A 179 -9.63 2.94 27.87
CA ILE A 179 -9.27 3.93 28.88
C ILE A 179 -10.13 5.17 28.62
N LEU A 180 -10.85 5.64 29.64
CA LEU A 180 -11.72 6.82 29.58
C LEU A 180 -10.92 8.13 29.73
N ALA A 181 -11.58 9.27 29.52
CA ALA A 181 -10.96 10.60 29.56
C ALA A 181 -10.43 11.01 30.94
N ASP A 182 -10.84 10.36 32.00
CA ASP A 182 -10.32 10.52 33.37
C ASP A 182 -9.18 9.55 33.71
N GLY A 183 -8.72 8.72 32.74
CA GLY A 183 -7.68 7.71 32.92
C GLY A 183 -8.16 6.40 33.51
N SER A 184 -9.44 6.24 33.83
CA SER A 184 -10.01 5.00 34.38
C SER A 184 -10.15 3.93 33.29
N ASP A 185 -9.98 2.66 33.68
CA ASP A 185 -10.25 1.50 32.82
C ASP A 185 -11.75 1.24 32.73
N ALA A 186 -12.24 0.90 31.56
CA ALA A 186 -13.63 0.55 31.30
C ALA A 186 -13.74 -0.69 30.41
N VAL A 187 -14.78 -1.48 30.65
CA VAL A 187 -15.15 -2.63 29.82
C VAL A 187 -16.57 -2.44 29.33
N PHE A 188 -16.77 -2.42 28.03
CA PHE A 188 -18.08 -2.33 27.38
C PHE A 188 -18.40 -3.68 26.75
N THR A 189 -19.53 -4.27 27.11
CA THR A 189 -19.95 -5.59 26.64
C THR A 189 -21.48 -5.67 26.68
N ASN A 190 -22.06 -6.79 26.23
CA ASN A 190 -23.48 -7.03 26.33
C ASN A 190 -23.94 -7.00 27.79
N ILE A 191 -25.07 -6.36 28.07
CA ILE A 191 -25.66 -6.24 29.40
C ILE A 191 -27.13 -6.63 29.32
N LYS A 192 -27.54 -7.63 30.11
CA LYS A 192 -28.95 -8.04 30.22
C LYS A 192 -29.78 -6.92 30.78
N THR A 193 -31.01 -6.76 30.34
CA THR A 193 -31.95 -5.71 30.78
C THR A 193 -32.00 -5.54 32.28
N LYS A 194 -32.10 -6.64 33.05
CA LYS A 194 -32.17 -6.62 34.54
C LYS A 194 -30.87 -6.04 35.13
N ASP A 195 -29.72 -6.45 34.63
CA ASP A 195 -28.41 -6.01 35.12
C ASP A 195 -28.18 -4.55 34.76
N PHE A 196 -28.63 -4.14 33.57
CA PHE A 196 -28.59 -2.76 33.11
C PHE A 196 -29.41 -1.84 34.01
N GLN A 197 -30.65 -2.24 34.35
CA GLN A 197 -31.49 -1.49 35.26
C GLN A 197 -30.89 -1.38 36.68
N THR A 198 -30.32 -2.48 37.19
CA THR A 198 -29.65 -2.50 38.49
C THR A 198 -28.45 -1.58 38.52
N MET A 199 -27.65 -1.58 37.45
CA MET A 199 -26.51 -0.69 37.29
C MET A 199 -26.92 0.79 37.27
N LEU A 200 -27.97 1.15 36.54
CA LEU A 200 -28.48 2.53 36.47
C LEU A 200 -29.02 2.97 37.86
N GLN A 201 -29.73 2.13 38.57
CA GLN A 201 -30.21 2.43 39.95
C GLN A 201 -29.03 2.67 40.88
N SER A 202 -28.03 1.79 40.86
CA SER A 202 -26.83 1.92 41.69
C SER A 202 -26.07 3.21 41.36
N ALA A 203 -25.89 3.52 40.07
CA ALA A 203 -25.24 4.74 39.62
C ALA A 203 -25.96 6.02 40.07
N SER A 204 -27.31 6.03 40.00
CA SER A 204 -28.15 7.15 40.43
C SER A 204 -28.06 7.45 41.93
N GLN A 205 -27.84 6.40 42.75
CA GLN A 205 -27.74 6.56 44.21
C GLN A 205 -26.40 7.15 44.68
N LYS A 206 -25.40 7.20 43.81
CA LYS A 206 -24.05 7.71 44.17
C LYS A 206 -23.97 9.24 44.32
N ASN A 207 -25.07 10.00 44.12
CA ASN A 207 -25.22 11.44 44.42
C ASN A 207 -23.95 12.31 44.27
N GLY A 208 -23.48 12.48 43.06
CA GLY A 208 -22.28 13.34 42.75
C GLY A 208 -20.93 12.61 42.84
N SER A 209 -20.85 11.42 43.44
CA SER A 209 -19.69 10.55 43.45
C SER A 209 -19.69 9.50 42.32
N ALA A 210 -20.62 9.59 41.38
CA ALA A 210 -20.72 8.68 40.26
C ALA A 210 -19.43 8.80 39.38
N SER A 211 -18.84 7.63 39.04
CA SER A 211 -17.68 7.54 38.15
C SER A 211 -18.03 8.07 36.75
N LEU A 212 -16.99 8.32 35.91
CA LEU A 212 -17.23 8.71 34.52
C LEU A 212 -18.01 7.60 33.76
N PHE A 213 -17.68 6.34 34.03
CA PHE A 213 -18.40 5.17 33.53
C PHE A 213 -19.88 5.19 33.90
N ASP A 214 -20.23 5.46 35.16
CA ASP A 214 -21.62 5.59 35.61
C ASP A 214 -22.38 6.73 34.89
N LYS A 215 -21.72 7.88 34.77
CA LYS A 215 -22.28 9.07 34.08
C LYS A 215 -22.59 8.81 32.61
N ILE A 216 -21.74 8.04 31.93
CA ILE A 216 -21.91 7.64 30.53
C ILE A 216 -23.21 6.84 30.37
N TYR A 217 -23.43 5.82 31.21
CA TYR A 217 -24.66 5.01 31.15
C TYR A 217 -25.90 5.79 31.56
N LEU A 218 -25.81 6.59 32.60
CA LEU A 218 -26.95 7.44 33.04
C LEU A 218 -27.38 8.41 31.95
N LYS A 219 -26.41 9.11 31.29
CA LYS A 219 -26.74 10.07 30.25
C LYS A 219 -27.28 9.39 28.99
N THR A 220 -26.72 8.26 28.61
CA THR A 220 -27.23 7.49 27.47
C THR A 220 -28.64 7.01 27.72
N ASN A 221 -28.95 6.51 28.92
CA ASN A 221 -30.32 6.14 29.29
C ASN A 221 -31.25 7.35 29.27
N GLU A 222 -30.86 8.51 29.83
CA GLU A 222 -31.64 9.74 29.79
C GLU A 222 -32.05 10.11 28.37
N ILE A 223 -31.09 10.03 27.41
CA ILE A 223 -31.35 10.30 26.01
C ILE A 223 -32.34 9.31 25.41
N LEU A 224 -32.14 8.02 25.64
CA LEU A 224 -32.87 6.97 24.94
C LEU A 224 -34.30 6.67 25.55
N VAL A 225 -34.58 7.05 26.80
CA VAL A 225 -35.92 6.91 27.36
C VAL A 225 -36.85 8.05 26.96
N SER A 226 -36.33 9.18 26.49
CA SER A 226 -37.18 10.32 26.13
C SER A 226 -37.99 10.03 24.85
N PRO A 227 -39.34 10.08 24.91
CA PRO A 227 -40.18 9.88 23.73
C PRO A 227 -39.92 10.87 22.62
N GLU A 228 -39.56 12.14 22.97
CA GLU A 228 -39.20 13.18 22.01
C GLU A 228 -37.91 12.82 21.26
N ASN A 229 -36.86 12.43 21.98
CA ASN A 229 -35.60 11.98 21.39
C ASN A 229 -35.79 10.77 20.47
N GLN A 230 -36.58 9.79 20.93
CA GLN A 230 -36.89 8.60 20.13
C GLN A 230 -37.58 8.98 18.81
N ALA A 231 -38.57 9.90 18.87
CA ALA A 231 -39.25 10.37 17.65
C ALA A 231 -38.31 11.09 16.67
N GLU A 232 -37.45 11.96 17.21
CA GLU A 232 -36.48 12.70 16.38
C GLU A 232 -35.39 11.80 15.78
N ILE A 233 -34.93 10.77 16.53
CA ILE A 233 -33.98 9.79 16.00
C ILE A 233 -34.63 9.01 14.86
N ARG A 234 -35.83 8.43 15.04
CA ARG A 234 -36.53 7.66 14.00
C ARG A 234 -36.81 8.51 12.74
N LYS A 235 -37.13 9.80 12.91
CA LYS A 235 -37.47 10.69 11.81
C LYS A 235 -36.29 11.12 10.94
N ASN A 236 -35.11 11.33 11.57
CA ASN A 236 -34.02 12.03 10.91
C ASN A 236 -32.82 11.17 10.57
N PHE A 237 -32.69 9.97 11.15
CA PHE A 237 -31.68 9.00 10.74
C PHE A 237 -32.03 8.36 9.41
N PRO A 238 -31.05 7.75 8.69
CA PRO A 238 -31.32 7.06 7.42
C PRO A 238 -32.43 6.00 7.55
N LYS A 239 -33.21 5.82 6.49
CA LYS A 239 -34.27 4.81 6.47
C LYS A 239 -33.69 3.39 6.74
N PRO A 240 -34.48 2.47 7.38
CA PRO A 240 -33.98 1.16 7.80
C PRO A 240 -33.34 0.31 6.70
N SER A 241 -33.80 0.45 5.45
CA SER A 241 -33.23 -0.27 4.30
C SER A 241 -31.83 0.21 3.88
N VAL A 242 -31.36 1.34 4.38
CA VAL A 242 -29.97 1.78 4.21
C VAL A 242 -29.13 1.12 5.31
N GLU A 243 -28.53 -0.01 5.01
CA GLU A 243 -27.75 -0.79 5.99
C GLU A 243 -26.40 -0.12 6.30
N ARG A 244 -25.78 0.51 5.30
CA ARG A 244 -24.52 1.25 5.46
C ARG A 244 -24.79 2.67 5.94
N ARG A 245 -24.71 2.85 7.27
CA ARG A 245 -24.97 4.11 7.94
C ARG A 245 -23.91 4.43 8.97
N ASN A 246 -23.11 5.42 8.70
CA ASN A 246 -21.95 5.78 9.53
C ASN A 246 -21.83 7.29 9.79
N THR A 247 -22.91 8.05 9.56
CA THR A 247 -22.95 9.50 9.84
C THR A 247 -23.28 9.73 11.30
N GLY A 248 -22.35 10.33 12.03
CA GLY A 248 -22.51 10.66 13.45
C GLY A 248 -22.46 9.47 14.40
N TYR A 249 -22.92 9.68 15.63
CA TYR A 249 -23.01 8.60 16.62
C TYR A 249 -24.26 7.74 16.42
N ALA A 250 -24.11 6.42 16.49
CA ALA A 250 -25.16 5.45 16.20
C ALA A 250 -26.22 5.31 17.32
N LEU A 251 -26.93 6.40 17.63
CA LEU A 251 -28.03 6.40 18.64
C LEU A 251 -29.21 5.55 18.19
N ASP A 252 -29.48 5.48 16.89
CA ASP A 252 -30.51 4.63 16.30
C ASP A 252 -30.24 3.14 16.55
N MET A 253 -28.97 2.71 16.52
CA MET A 253 -28.60 1.34 16.84
C MET A 253 -28.84 1.00 18.32
N LEU A 254 -28.51 1.91 19.26
CA LEU A 254 -28.79 1.71 20.68
C LEU A 254 -30.29 1.72 20.97
N LEU A 255 -31.06 2.52 20.23
CA LEU A 255 -32.51 2.62 20.39
C LEU A 255 -33.23 1.31 20.00
N ASN A 256 -32.62 0.51 19.11
CA ASN A 256 -33.14 -0.80 18.70
C ASN A 256 -32.71 -1.96 19.59
N MET A 257 -32.05 -1.69 20.73
CA MET A 257 -31.64 -2.71 21.74
C MET A 257 -32.58 -2.72 22.93
N GLU A 258 -32.59 -3.82 23.71
CA GLU A 258 -33.21 -3.85 25.01
C GLU A 258 -32.56 -2.84 25.97
N PRO A 259 -33.34 -2.15 26.86
CA PRO A 259 -34.79 -2.27 27.04
C PRO A 259 -35.63 -1.36 26.12
N TYR A 260 -35.03 -0.64 25.17
CA TYR A 260 -35.75 0.41 24.42
C TYR A 260 -36.59 -0.15 23.27
N GLN A 261 -36.06 -1.11 22.53
CA GLN A 261 -36.70 -1.88 21.45
C GLN A 261 -37.58 -1.09 20.46
N ALA A 262 -37.20 0.16 20.21
CA ALA A 262 -38.01 1.06 19.45
C ALA A 262 -37.74 0.87 17.92
N GLY A 263 -38.67 0.23 17.23
CA GLY A 263 -38.65 0.11 15.76
C GLY A 263 -38.23 -1.25 15.22
N LEU A 264 -38.16 -2.27 16.05
CA LEU A 264 -38.00 -3.64 15.62
C LEU A 264 -39.25 -4.16 14.89
N ALA A 265 -39.04 -4.93 13.81
CA ALA A 265 -40.12 -5.73 13.24
C ALA A 265 -40.58 -6.78 14.23
N GLU A 266 -41.90 -7.12 14.21
CA GLU A 266 -42.54 -8.01 15.19
C GLU A 266 -41.84 -9.37 15.38
N ASN A 267 -40.99 -9.80 14.47
CA ASN A 267 -40.32 -11.12 14.46
C ASN A 267 -38.77 -11.06 14.67
N GLU A 268 -38.17 -9.92 14.90
CA GLU A 268 -36.74 -9.85 15.17
C GLU A 268 -36.44 -9.95 16.67
N PRO A 269 -35.53 -10.88 17.12
CA PRO A 269 -35.14 -10.94 18.50
C PRO A 269 -34.37 -9.69 18.91
N ALA A 270 -34.81 -9.02 19.97
CA ALA A 270 -34.13 -7.86 20.50
C ALA A 270 -32.71 -8.24 20.99
N LYS A 271 -31.74 -7.41 20.65
CA LYS A 271 -30.36 -7.57 21.14
C LYS A 271 -30.21 -7.00 22.54
N GLU A 272 -29.38 -7.63 23.37
CA GLU A 272 -28.98 -7.07 24.68
C GLU A 272 -28.26 -5.71 24.47
N PHE A 273 -28.39 -4.82 25.46
CA PHE A 273 -27.74 -3.51 25.39
C PHE A 273 -26.21 -3.60 25.31
N ASN A 274 -25.61 -2.93 24.35
CA ASN A 274 -24.15 -2.92 24.18
C ASN A 274 -23.65 -1.57 23.64
N MET A 275 -22.86 -0.87 24.45
CA MET A 275 -22.21 0.39 24.05
C MET A 275 -21.17 0.24 22.93
N CYS A 276 -20.70 -0.98 22.63
CA CYS A 276 -19.79 -1.21 21.52
C CYS A 276 -20.36 -0.70 20.19
N SER A 277 -21.68 -0.73 20.03
CA SER A 277 -22.35 -0.19 18.83
C SER A 277 -22.22 1.33 18.68
N LEU A 278 -22.09 2.08 19.77
CA LEU A 278 -21.81 3.52 19.76
C LEU A 278 -20.32 3.80 19.56
N ILE A 279 -19.45 2.97 20.17
CA ILE A 279 -17.99 3.09 20.07
C ILE A 279 -17.53 2.81 18.62
N ALA A 280 -18.13 1.82 17.95
CA ALA A 280 -17.89 1.55 16.54
C ALA A 280 -18.44 2.71 15.68
N GLY A 281 -17.56 3.38 14.95
CA GLY A 281 -17.86 4.59 14.18
C GLY A 281 -17.68 5.91 14.97
N SER A 282 -17.16 5.86 16.21
CA SER A 282 -16.94 7.07 17.01
C SER A 282 -15.65 7.83 16.66
N GLU A 283 -14.85 7.35 15.73
CA GLU A 283 -13.62 8.01 15.20
C GLU A 283 -12.59 8.37 16.30
N GLY A 284 -12.57 7.57 17.38
CA GLY A 284 -11.67 7.81 18.52
C GLY A 284 -12.01 9.06 19.34
N THR A 285 -13.26 9.54 19.30
CA THR A 285 -13.70 10.75 20.01
C THR A 285 -14.23 10.45 21.44
N LEU A 286 -14.54 9.19 21.77
CA LEU A 286 -15.20 8.83 23.02
C LEU A 286 -14.24 8.22 24.05
N CYS A 287 -13.36 7.31 23.63
CA CYS A 287 -12.44 6.61 24.52
C CYS A 287 -11.22 6.11 23.74
N PHE A 288 -10.20 5.63 24.48
CA PHE A 288 -9.02 5.03 23.90
C PHE A 288 -9.09 3.50 23.98
N LEU A 289 -9.20 2.82 22.81
CA LEU A 289 -9.33 1.36 22.72
C LEU A 289 -8.01 0.66 23.08
N THR A 290 -8.07 -0.38 23.91
CA THR A 290 -6.88 -1.17 24.30
C THR A 290 -6.98 -2.64 23.92
N GLU A 291 -8.17 -3.26 24.04
CA GLU A 291 -8.46 -4.61 23.57
C GLU A 291 -9.86 -4.65 22.94
N ILE A 292 -10.03 -5.52 21.95
CA ILE A 292 -11.28 -5.68 21.21
C ILE A 292 -11.59 -7.17 21.08
N LYS A 293 -12.81 -7.58 21.52
CA LYS A 293 -13.34 -8.93 21.31
C LYS A 293 -14.27 -8.92 20.11
N LEU A 294 -13.98 -9.76 19.12
CA LEU A 294 -14.70 -9.81 17.85
C LEU A 294 -15.43 -11.15 17.69
N ASN A 295 -16.64 -11.10 17.17
CA ASN A 295 -17.37 -12.27 16.68
C ASN A 295 -16.72 -12.79 15.39
N LEU A 296 -16.70 -14.11 15.24
CA LEU A 296 -16.17 -14.81 14.07
C LEU A 296 -17.27 -15.63 13.39
N VAL A 297 -17.10 -15.78 12.09
CA VAL A 297 -17.99 -16.59 11.25
C VAL A 297 -17.22 -17.77 10.64
N PRO A 298 -17.89 -18.84 10.18
CA PRO A 298 -17.23 -19.89 9.40
C PRO A 298 -16.54 -19.35 8.15
N LEU A 299 -15.53 -20.06 7.66
CA LEU A 299 -14.89 -19.73 6.39
C LEU A 299 -15.93 -19.60 5.25
N PRO A 300 -15.70 -18.71 4.27
CA PRO A 300 -16.56 -18.61 3.08
C PRO A 300 -16.71 -19.94 2.36
N PRO A 301 -17.78 -20.13 1.57
CA PRO A 301 -17.97 -21.32 0.74
C PRO A 301 -16.75 -21.63 -0.13
N LYS A 302 -16.52 -22.92 -0.42
CA LYS A 302 -15.27 -23.40 -1.05
C LYS A 302 -15.09 -22.94 -2.50
N THR A 303 -16.19 -22.73 -3.22
CA THR A 303 -16.16 -22.39 -4.63
C THR A 303 -16.63 -20.96 -4.84
N GLN A 304 -15.70 -20.11 -5.26
CA GLN A 304 -15.98 -18.74 -5.69
C GLN A 304 -16.05 -18.68 -7.22
N GLY A 305 -17.18 -18.22 -7.75
CA GLY A 305 -17.33 -17.87 -9.16
C GLY A 305 -17.71 -16.41 -9.33
N LEU A 306 -16.97 -15.69 -10.16
CA LEU A 306 -17.25 -14.29 -10.48
C LEU A 306 -17.89 -14.18 -11.86
N VAL A 307 -19.11 -13.65 -11.93
CA VAL A 307 -19.74 -13.22 -13.17
C VAL A 307 -19.44 -11.75 -13.40
N CYS A 308 -18.75 -11.42 -14.50
CA CYS A 308 -18.42 -10.04 -14.84
C CYS A 308 -19.40 -9.53 -15.92
N VAL A 309 -20.46 -8.86 -15.51
CA VAL A 309 -21.48 -8.32 -16.42
C VAL A 309 -20.95 -7.03 -17.06
N HIS A 310 -20.73 -7.05 -18.39
CA HIS A 310 -20.26 -5.88 -19.14
C HIS A 310 -21.46 -5.09 -19.65
N CYS A 311 -21.59 -3.86 -19.19
CA CYS A 311 -22.70 -2.95 -19.48
C CYS A 311 -22.26 -1.79 -20.37
N PHE A 312 -23.17 -1.24 -21.15
CA PHE A 312 -22.90 -0.07 -21.98
C PHE A 312 -22.78 1.21 -21.14
N THR A 313 -23.52 1.29 -20.03
CA THR A 313 -23.62 2.46 -19.15
C THR A 313 -23.61 2.08 -17.68
N ILE A 314 -23.32 3.05 -16.80
CA ILE A 314 -23.41 2.90 -15.35
C ILE A 314 -24.87 2.67 -14.91
N ASP A 315 -25.84 3.37 -15.49
CA ASP A 315 -27.27 3.18 -15.21
C ASP A 315 -27.71 1.73 -15.47
N GLU A 316 -27.24 1.15 -16.57
CA GLU A 316 -27.47 -0.26 -16.89
C GLU A 316 -26.85 -1.22 -15.85
N ALA A 317 -25.62 -0.93 -15.40
CA ALA A 317 -24.95 -1.73 -14.37
C ALA A 317 -25.67 -1.66 -13.01
N LEU A 318 -26.23 -0.50 -12.64
CA LEU A 318 -27.02 -0.35 -11.41
C LEU A 318 -28.38 -1.06 -11.50
N ARG A 319 -29.03 -1.07 -12.66
CA ARG A 319 -30.21 -1.91 -12.87
C ARG A 319 -29.89 -3.42 -12.84
N ALA A 320 -28.71 -3.80 -13.34
CA ALA A 320 -28.20 -5.16 -13.21
C ALA A 320 -28.00 -5.53 -11.73
N THR A 321 -27.52 -4.60 -10.89
CA THR A 321 -27.34 -4.82 -9.45
C THR A 321 -28.63 -5.28 -8.79
N ILE A 322 -29.75 -4.55 -9.00
CA ILE A 322 -31.06 -4.88 -8.44
C ILE A 322 -31.50 -6.30 -8.83
N LEU A 323 -31.29 -6.66 -10.11
CA LEU A 323 -31.67 -7.99 -10.60
C LEU A 323 -30.79 -9.08 -9.98
N THR A 324 -29.47 -8.86 -9.88
CA THR A 324 -28.53 -9.87 -9.40
C THR A 324 -28.66 -10.18 -7.92
N LEU A 325 -29.16 -9.24 -7.09
CA LEU A 325 -29.40 -9.46 -5.65
C LEU A 325 -30.39 -10.60 -5.37
N LYS A 326 -31.32 -10.92 -6.27
CA LYS A 326 -32.23 -12.06 -6.13
C LYS A 326 -31.49 -13.40 -5.97
N TYR A 327 -30.28 -13.48 -6.49
CA TYR A 327 -29.42 -14.68 -6.47
C TYR A 327 -28.54 -14.78 -5.22
N GLN A 328 -28.73 -13.91 -4.24
CA GLN A 328 -27.98 -13.88 -2.96
C GLN A 328 -26.46 -13.94 -3.20
N PRO A 329 -25.89 -12.98 -3.92
CA PRO A 329 -24.45 -12.92 -4.15
C PRO A 329 -23.71 -12.58 -2.85
N HIS A 330 -22.41 -12.95 -2.79
CA HIS A 330 -21.52 -12.55 -1.69
C HIS A 330 -21.03 -11.12 -1.81
N ALA A 331 -20.92 -10.62 -3.04
CA ALA A 331 -20.59 -9.25 -3.36
C ALA A 331 -21.15 -8.85 -4.73
N VAL A 332 -21.48 -7.56 -4.90
CA VAL A 332 -21.85 -6.96 -6.18
C VAL A 332 -21.12 -5.63 -6.29
N GLU A 333 -20.11 -5.56 -7.18
CA GLU A 333 -19.13 -4.49 -7.24
C GLU A 333 -19.11 -3.80 -8.60
N LEU A 334 -19.15 -2.48 -8.65
CA LEU A 334 -19.08 -1.70 -9.90
C LEU A 334 -17.63 -1.26 -10.16
N ILE A 335 -17.21 -1.38 -11.43
CA ILE A 335 -15.98 -0.82 -11.99
C ILE A 335 -16.35 -0.02 -13.25
N ASP A 336 -16.07 1.28 -13.29
CA ASP A 336 -16.35 2.11 -14.45
C ASP A 336 -15.24 2.09 -15.52
N ASP A 337 -15.52 2.70 -16.67
CA ASP A 337 -14.59 2.83 -17.79
C ASP A 337 -13.32 3.62 -17.41
N TYR A 338 -13.45 4.62 -16.55
CA TYR A 338 -12.32 5.46 -16.13
C TYR A 338 -11.26 4.68 -15.33
N VAL A 339 -11.70 3.80 -14.41
CA VAL A 339 -10.81 2.90 -13.66
C VAL A 339 -10.10 1.93 -14.62
N LEU A 340 -10.81 1.43 -15.64
CA LEU A 340 -10.23 0.53 -16.64
C LEU A 340 -9.20 1.23 -17.54
N GLU A 341 -9.43 2.50 -17.90
CA GLU A 341 -8.46 3.34 -18.62
C GLU A 341 -7.17 3.51 -17.79
N CYS A 342 -7.28 3.84 -16.51
CA CYS A 342 -6.13 3.93 -15.62
C CYS A 342 -5.41 2.57 -15.45
N ALA A 343 -6.16 1.47 -15.41
CA ALA A 343 -5.58 0.13 -15.33
C ALA A 343 -4.76 -0.24 -16.58
N ALA A 344 -5.18 0.20 -17.75
CA ALA A 344 -4.49 -0.06 -19.02
C ALA A 344 -3.08 0.56 -19.07
N THR A 345 -2.82 1.61 -18.30
CA THR A 345 -1.51 2.28 -18.18
C THR A 345 -0.61 1.70 -17.10
N ASN A 346 -1.16 0.88 -16.17
CA ASN A 346 -0.40 0.23 -15.10
C ASN A 346 0.00 -1.19 -15.50
N ALA A 347 1.29 -1.52 -15.48
CA ALA A 347 1.83 -2.80 -15.97
C ALA A 347 1.27 -4.05 -15.26
N GLU A 348 1.01 -3.96 -13.95
CA GLU A 348 0.42 -5.05 -13.15
C GLU A 348 -1.09 -5.16 -13.42
N GLN A 349 -1.82 -4.05 -13.33
CA GLN A 349 -3.26 -4.05 -13.43
C GLN A 349 -3.76 -4.33 -14.85
N LYS A 350 -2.99 -3.98 -15.87
CA LYS A 350 -3.25 -4.39 -17.26
C LYS A 350 -3.34 -5.92 -17.41
N LYS A 351 -2.50 -6.68 -16.68
CA LYS A 351 -2.57 -8.15 -16.67
C LYS A 351 -3.81 -8.65 -15.94
N ASN A 352 -4.24 -7.95 -14.91
CA ASN A 352 -5.42 -8.29 -14.13
C ASN A 352 -6.73 -7.96 -14.85
N ALA A 353 -6.70 -7.05 -15.83
CA ALA A 353 -7.83 -6.67 -16.69
C ALA A 353 -8.05 -7.62 -17.89
N PHE A 354 -7.50 -8.83 -17.89
CA PHE A 354 -7.57 -9.82 -18.98
C PHE A 354 -8.98 -10.19 -19.43
N PHE A 355 -9.97 -10.08 -18.54
CA PHE A 355 -11.38 -10.44 -18.76
C PHE A 355 -12.19 -9.33 -19.44
N VAL A 356 -11.65 -8.13 -19.56
CA VAL A 356 -12.35 -6.96 -20.10
C VAL A 356 -12.53 -7.07 -21.60
N LYS A 357 -13.76 -6.94 -22.04
CA LYS A 357 -14.15 -6.84 -23.46
C LYS A 357 -14.68 -5.44 -23.74
N ASN A 358 -14.05 -4.72 -24.63
CA ASN A 358 -14.47 -3.38 -25.02
C ASN A 358 -15.84 -3.38 -25.72
N LYS A 359 -16.53 -2.23 -25.64
CA LYS A 359 -17.74 -1.95 -26.39
C LYS A 359 -17.48 -1.96 -27.91
N PRO A 360 -18.51 -2.09 -28.77
CA PRO A 360 -18.33 -2.08 -30.21
C PRO A 360 -17.66 -0.82 -30.78
N ASP A 361 -17.75 0.31 -30.08
CA ASP A 361 -17.09 1.57 -30.43
C ASP A 361 -15.62 1.64 -29.96
N GLY A 362 -15.09 0.56 -29.37
CA GLY A 362 -13.72 0.45 -28.87
C GLY A 362 -13.51 0.98 -27.46
N LYS A 363 -14.49 1.62 -26.83
CA LYS A 363 -14.39 2.16 -25.47
C LYS A 363 -14.53 1.07 -24.40
N PHE A 364 -14.00 1.35 -23.21
CA PHE A 364 -14.19 0.47 -22.05
C PHE A 364 -15.66 0.44 -21.59
N PRO A 365 -16.16 -0.71 -21.12
CA PRO A 365 -17.49 -0.84 -20.53
C PRO A 365 -17.54 -0.37 -19.07
N ALA A 366 -18.75 -0.22 -18.52
CA ALA A 366 -18.96 -0.38 -17.09
C ALA A 366 -19.09 -1.88 -16.80
N ILE A 367 -18.43 -2.37 -15.73
CA ILE A 367 -18.45 -3.79 -15.37
C ILE A 367 -19.04 -3.97 -13.98
N LEU A 368 -20.05 -4.84 -13.88
CA LEU A 368 -20.56 -5.31 -12.60
C LEU A 368 -19.96 -6.68 -12.30
N VAL A 369 -19.20 -6.78 -11.21
CA VAL A 369 -18.62 -8.04 -10.73
C VAL A 369 -19.54 -8.64 -9.68
N VAL A 370 -20.14 -9.78 -9.98
CA VAL A 370 -21.09 -10.49 -9.11
C VAL A 370 -20.41 -11.77 -8.58
N ASP A 371 -20.25 -11.87 -7.25
CA ASP A 371 -19.66 -13.02 -6.57
C ASP A 371 -20.75 -14.03 -6.18
N LEU A 372 -20.76 -15.16 -6.88
CA LEU A 372 -21.65 -16.30 -6.62
C LEU A 372 -20.89 -17.40 -5.89
N SER A 373 -20.48 -17.18 -4.63
CA SER A 373 -19.81 -18.21 -3.84
C SER A 373 -20.79 -19.27 -3.31
N ARG A 374 -20.51 -20.57 -3.55
CA ARG A 374 -21.30 -21.72 -3.13
C ARG A 374 -20.39 -22.89 -2.76
N GLU A 375 -20.95 -24.00 -2.24
CA GLU A 375 -20.16 -25.17 -1.87
C GLU A 375 -19.60 -25.90 -3.10
N THR A 376 -20.34 -25.96 -4.19
CA THR A 376 -19.95 -26.67 -5.42
C THR A 376 -19.84 -25.75 -6.64
N LYS A 377 -19.09 -26.18 -7.63
CA LYS A 377 -18.94 -25.46 -8.90
C LYS A 377 -20.20 -25.52 -9.74
N GLU A 378 -20.87 -26.65 -9.71
CA GLU A 378 -22.10 -26.90 -10.43
C GLU A 378 -23.24 -25.97 -9.98
N GLU A 379 -23.36 -25.71 -8.68
CA GLU A 379 -24.31 -24.72 -8.14
C GLU A 379 -24.01 -23.32 -8.66
N VAL A 380 -22.74 -22.91 -8.70
CA VAL A 380 -22.34 -21.60 -9.22
C VAL A 380 -22.65 -21.48 -10.71
N GLU A 381 -22.31 -22.49 -11.51
CA GLU A 381 -22.54 -22.52 -12.95
C GLU A 381 -24.05 -22.44 -13.28
N GLN A 382 -24.87 -23.15 -12.53
CA GLN A 382 -26.35 -23.13 -12.72
C GLN A 382 -26.94 -21.75 -12.37
N LEU A 383 -26.55 -21.18 -11.22
CA LEU A 383 -27.01 -19.85 -10.83
C LEU A 383 -26.56 -18.77 -11.82
N ALA A 384 -25.32 -18.84 -12.27
CA ALA A 384 -24.77 -17.90 -13.24
C ALA A 384 -25.52 -17.97 -14.59
N ALA A 385 -25.82 -19.17 -15.08
CA ALA A 385 -26.59 -19.37 -16.32
C ALA A 385 -28.00 -18.80 -16.21
N THR A 386 -28.70 -19.05 -15.09
CA THR A 386 -30.06 -18.53 -14.88
C THR A 386 -30.02 -16.98 -14.77
N MET A 387 -29.04 -16.43 -14.04
CA MET A 387 -28.87 -14.99 -13.92
C MET A 387 -28.53 -14.34 -15.27
N GLU A 388 -27.65 -14.95 -16.06
CA GLU A 388 -27.32 -14.44 -17.40
C GLU A 388 -28.55 -14.42 -18.32
N GLN A 389 -29.37 -15.48 -18.29
CA GLN A 389 -30.61 -15.53 -19.05
C GLN A 389 -31.56 -14.37 -18.69
N GLU A 390 -31.77 -14.14 -17.39
CA GLU A 390 -32.65 -13.07 -16.90
C GLU A 390 -32.11 -11.68 -17.27
N LEU A 391 -30.80 -11.47 -17.20
CA LEU A 391 -30.15 -10.23 -17.64
C LEU A 391 -30.33 -9.98 -19.14
N ARG A 392 -30.16 -11.02 -19.96
CA ARG A 392 -30.39 -10.95 -21.41
C ARG A 392 -31.86 -10.64 -21.76
N GLU A 393 -32.80 -11.27 -21.07
CA GLU A 393 -34.24 -11.02 -21.24
C GLU A 393 -34.62 -9.58 -20.88
N ALA A 394 -33.94 -9.02 -19.85
CA ALA A 394 -34.08 -7.62 -19.45
C ALA A 394 -33.35 -6.62 -20.37
N GLY A 395 -32.58 -7.10 -21.34
CA GLY A 395 -31.76 -6.26 -22.24
C GLY A 395 -30.60 -5.57 -21.53
N ILE A 396 -30.05 -6.20 -20.51
CA ILE A 396 -28.96 -5.66 -19.68
C ILE A 396 -27.66 -6.41 -19.95
N GLY A 397 -26.60 -5.69 -20.34
CA GLY A 397 -25.28 -6.23 -20.59
C GLY A 397 -25.09 -6.84 -21.99
N PHE A 398 -23.82 -6.99 -22.39
CA PHE A 398 -23.49 -7.58 -23.71
C PHE A 398 -22.45 -8.71 -23.63
N HIS A 399 -21.83 -8.94 -22.45
CA HIS A 399 -20.84 -10.00 -22.22
C HIS A 399 -20.82 -10.38 -20.73
N TYR A 400 -20.77 -11.69 -20.43
CA TYR A 400 -21.01 -12.23 -19.08
C TYR A 400 -20.02 -13.36 -18.73
N PRO A 401 -18.69 -13.11 -18.74
CA PRO A 401 -17.75 -14.18 -18.43
C PRO A 401 -17.89 -14.64 -16.97
N LEU A 402 -17.96 -15.96 -16.77
CA LEU A 402 -17.91 -16.62 -15.46
C LEU A 402 -16.48 -17.14 -15.23
N LEU A 403 -15.83 -16.70 -14.16
CA LEU A 403 -14.43 -16.95 -13.87
C LEU A 403 -14.23 -17.62 -12.51
N PHE A 404 -13.24 -18.54 -12.41
CA PHE A 404 -12.94 -19.34 -11.22
C PHE A 404 -11.46 -19.33 -10.87
N GLY A 405 -11.14 -19.77 -9.66
CA GLY A 405 -9.77 -20.08 -9.21
C GLY A 405 -8.86 -18.85 -9.16
N ASP A 406 -7.66 -18.93 -9.74
CA ASP A 406 -6.70 -17.81 -9.66
C ASP A 406 -7.15 -16.57 -10.44
N ASP A 407 -8.05 -16.70 -11.39
CA ASP A 407 -8.57 -15.58 -12.16
C ASP A 407 -9.49 -14.70 -11.32
N THR A 408 -10.24 -15.26 -10.36
CA THR A 408 -11.02 -14.44 -9.40
C THR A 408 -10.13 -13.53 -8.55
N LYS A 409 -8.95 -14.01 -8.15
CA LYS A 409 -7.96 -13.22 -7.38
C LYS A 409 -7.45 -12.02 -8.17
N LYS A 410 -7.24 -12.17 -9.49
CA LYS A 410 -6.80 -11.07 -10.37
C LYS A 410 -7.87 -9.99 -10.46
N ILE A 411 -9.14 -10.38 -10.62
CA ILE A 411 -10.27 -9.46 -10.67
C ILE A 411 -10.38 -8.65 -9.37
N TRP A 412 -10.32 -9.34 -8.22
CA TRP A 412 -10.33 -8.67 -6.92
C TRP A 412 -9.12 -7.76 -6.70
N THR A 413 -7.95 -8.17 -7.21
CA THR A 413 -6.74 -7.32 -7.17
C THR A 413 -6.94 -6.03 -7.96
N LEU A 414 -7.52 -6.10 -9.16
CA LEU A 414 -7.86 -4.93 -9.96
C LEU A 414 -8.88 -4.04 -9.24
N ARG A 415 -9.97 -4.63 -8.70
CA ARG A 415 -11.01 -3.88 -7.98
C ARG A 415 -10.45 -3.14 -6.75
N LYS A 416 -9.62 -3.81 -5.93
CA LYS A 416 -8.98 -3.21 -4.75
C LYS A 416 -7.95 -2.12 -5.10
N ALA A 417 -7.35 -2.20 -6.29
CA ALA A 417 -6.38 -1.19 -6.75
C ALA A 417 -7.04 0.13 -7.19
N GLY A 418 -8.35 0.20 -7.37
CA GLY A 418 -9.07 1.34 -7.96
C GLY A 418 -8.68 2.70 -7.38
N LEU A 419 -8.69 2.85 -6.05
CA LEU A 419 -8.27 4.09 -5.37
C LEU A 419 -6.84 4.53 -5.73
N GLY A 420 -5.92 3.57 -5.80
CA GLY A 420 -4.52 3.84 -6.16
C GLY A 420 -4.36 4.20 -7.64
N LEU A 421 -5.11 3.53 -8.52
CA LEU A 421 -5.08 3.78 -9.96
C LEU A 421 -5.52 5.21 -10.30
N LEU A 422 -6.51 5.74 -9.61
CA LEU A 422 -6.99 7.11 -9.82
C LEU A 422 -5.96 8.20 -9.48
N ALA A 423 -4.94 7.88 -8.68
CA ALA A 423 -3.83 8.79 -8.45
C ALA A 423 -2.94 8.98 -9.69
N ASN A 424 -3.03 8.10 -10.70
CA ASN A 424 -2.26 8.17 -11.94
C ASN A 424 -2.87 9.12 -12.99
N ILE A 425 -3.98 9.79 -12.70
CA ILE A 425 -4.53 10.85 -13.58
C ILE A 425 -3.45 11.92 -13.78
N PRO A 426 -3.06 12.24 -15.04
CA PRO A 426 -2.01 13.21 -15.31
C PRO A 426 -2.38 14.63 -14.85
N GLY A 427 -1.37 15.43 -14.55
CA GLY A 427 -1.56 16.84 -14.15
C GLY A 427 -1.98 17.01 -12.69
N ASP A 428 -2.50 18.19 -12.36
CA ASP A 428 -2.87 18.61 -10.99
C ASP A 428 -4.33 18.29 -10.64
N GLU A 429 -5.17 18.04 -11.64
CA GLU A 429 -6.53 17.57 -11.44
C GLU A 429 -6.51 16.12 -10.96
N LYS A 430 -7.27 15.83 -9.91
CA LYS A 430 -7.33 14.50 -9.30
C LYS A 430 -8.76 14.10 -8.98
N ALA A 431 -9.02 12.80 -8.93
CA ALA A 431 -10.26 12.24 -8.43
C ALA A 431 -10.34 12.42 -6.90
N VAL A 432 -11.02 13.48 -6.45
CA VAL A 432 -11.01 13.89 -5.04
C VAL A 432 -12.12 13.19 -4.27
N ALA A 433 -11.78 12.69 -3.07
CA ALA A 433 -12.69 11.98 -2.18
C ALA A 433 -13.64 12.93 -1.43
N VAL A 434 -14.39 13.79 -2.12
CA VAL A 434 -15.22 14.82 -1.47
C VAL A 434 -16.65 14.35 -1.21
N ILE A 435 -17.21 13.58 -2.12
CA ILE A 435 -18.60 13.08 -2.09
C ILE A 435 -18.67 11.56 -2.25
N GLU A 436 -17.58 10.89 -2.03
CA GLU A 436 -17.51 9.44 -1.97
C GLU A 436 -18.17 8.91 -0.69
N ASP A 437 -18.54 7.64 -0.65
CA ASP A 437 -19.06 6.99 0.53
C ASP A 437 -20.53 7.31 0.85
N THR A 438 -21.27 7.90 -0.10
CA THR A 438 -22.70 8.08 0.05
C THR A 438 -23.44 6.75 -0.05
N ALA A 439 -24.32 6.48 0.90
CA ALA A 439 -25.10 5.24 0.94
C ALA A 439 -26.60 5.56 0.89
N ILE A 440 -27.30 4.87 0.00
CA ILE A 440 -28.74 4.98 -0.20
C ILE A 440 -29.36 3.60 -0.33
N ASP A 441 -30.68 3.54 -0.40
CA ASP A 441 -31.38 2.30 -0.71
C ASP A 441 -30.94 1.79 -2.09
N VAL A 442 -30.61 0.51 -2.20
CA VAL A 442 -30.14 -0.10 -3.44
C VAL A 442 -31.13 0.04 -4.60
N TYR A 443 -32.42 0.06 -4.30
CA TYR A 443 -33.47 0.24 -5.30
C TYR A 443 -33.55 1.66 -5.86
N ASP A 444 -33.07 2.65 -5.12
CA ASP A 444 -33.05 4.07 -5.51
C ASP A 444 -31.78 4.43 -6.29
N GLN A 445 -30.75 3.58 -6.35
CA GLN A 445 -29.45 3.88 -6.98
C GLN A 445 -29.54 4.39 -8.42
N PRO A 446 -30.32 3.80 -9.33
CA PRO A 446 -30.39 4.29 -10.72
C PRO A 446 -30.90 5.73 -10.80
N GLU A 447 -31.89 6.11 -9.98
CA GLU A 447 -32.43 7.46 -9.96
C GLU A 447 -31.46 8.43 -9.29
N TYR A 448 -30.88 8.03 -8.17
CA TYR A 448 -29.87 8.81 -7.46
C TYR A 448 -28.68 9.17 -8.37
N ILE A 449 -28.14 8.22 -9.15
CA ILE A 449 -27.02 8.47 -10.06
C ILE A 449 -27.41 9.40 -11.21
N ARG A 450 -28.63 9.35 -11.70
CA ARG A 450 -29.13 10.30 -12.71
C ARG A 450 -29.20 11.72 -12.15
N ASP A 451 -29.72 11.88 -10.94
CA ASP A 451 -29.78 13.20 -10.24
C ASP A 451 -28.35 13.71 -9.93
N PHE A 452 -27.47 12.83 -9.45
CA PHE A 452 -26.06 13.11 -9.20
C PHE A 452 -25.34 13.61 -10.46
N ASN A 453 -25.46 12.87 -11.57
CA ASN A 453 -24.84 13.25 -12.84
C ASN A 453 -25.43 14.56 -13.42
N ALA A 454 -26.70 14.85 -13.14
CA ALA A 454 -27.31 16.13 -13.52
C ALA A 454 -26.67 17.31 -12.75
N ILE A 455 -26.38 17.13 -11.45
CA ILE A 455 -25.64 18.11 -10.64
C ILE A 455 -24.23 18.33 -11.22
N LEU A 456 -23.48 17.26 -11.49
CA LEU A 456 -22.14 17.40 -12.09
C LEU A 456 -22.17 18.13 -13.42
N LYS A 457 -23.10 17.75 -14.30
CA LYS A 457 -23.28 18.38 -15.62
C LYS A 457 -23.59 19.86 -15.51
N LYS A 458 -24.45 20.27 -14.56
CA LYS A 458 -24.77 21.67 -14.28
C LYS A 458 -23.51 22.50 -14.00
N HIS A 459 -22.50 21.90 -13.39
CA HIS A 459 -21.23 22.54 -13.03
C HIS A 459 -20.06 22.24 -14.00
N GLY A 460 -20.32 21.56 -15.11
CA GLY A 460 -19.29 21.20 -16.09
C GLY A 460 -18.25 20.22 -15.56
N MET A 461 -18.61 19.42 -14.55
CA MET A 461 -17.71 18.46 -13.88
C MET A 461 -17.96 17.05 -14.37
N SER A 462 -16.95 16.19 -14.23
CA SER A 462 -17.02 14.73 -14.38
C SER A 462 -16.62 14.03 -13.10
N ALA A 463 -17.05 12.80 -12.90
CA ALA A 463 -16.65 11.98 -11.76
C ALA A 463 -16.32 10.55 -12.19
N VAL A 464 -15.49 9.90 -11.42
CA VAL A 464 -15.27 8.45 -11.45
C VAL A 464 -16.33 7.77 -10.60
N HIS A 465 -16.85 6.64 -11.08
CA HIS A 465 -17.89 5.85 -10.41
C HIS A 465 -17.35 4.44 -10.12
N TYR A 466 -17.13 4.11 -8.88
CA TYR A 466 -16.97 2.73 -8.45
C TYR A 466 -17.73 2.54 -7.14
N ALA A 467 -18.24 1.34 -6.89
CA ALA A 467 -19.22 1.17 -5.83
C ALA A 467 -19.23 -0.24 -5.25
N HIS A 468 -19.61 -0.32 -3.98
CA HIS A 468 -20.18 -1.51 -3.37
C HIS A 468 -21.68 -1.53 -3.73
N ALA A 469 -21.97 -1.77 -5.02
CA ALA A 469 -23.28 -1.56 -5.59
C ALA A 469 -24.38 -2.38 -4.92
N GLY A 470 -24.06 -3.63 -4.52
CA GLY A 470 -25.01 -4.51 -3.83
C GLY A 470 -25.48 -4.03 -2.47
N SER A 471 -24.73 -3.14 -1.81
CA SER A 471 -25.09 -2.56 -0.51
C SER A 471 -25.58 -1.11 -0.55
N GLY A 472 -25.80 -0.57 -1.75
CA GLY A 472 -26.27 0.80 -1.89
C GLY A 472 -25.21 1.89 -1.72
N GLU A 473 -23.93 1.53 -1.58
CA GLU A 473 -22.85 2.48 -1.33
C GLU A 473 -22.07 2.82 -2.59
N LEU A 474 -21.85 4.11 -2.80
CA LEU A 474 -21.31 4.67 -4.02
C LEU A 474 -20.05 5.52 -3.74
N HIS A 475 -18.92 5.13 -4.34
CA HIS A 475 -17.69 5.90 -4.31
C HIS A 475 -17.59 6.81 -5.53
N LEU A 476 -18.12 8.01 -5.40
CA LEU A 476 -18.21 9.01 -6.46
C LEU A 476 -17.12 10.06 -6.26
N ARG A 477 -16.21 10.18 -7.24
CA ARG A 477 -15.04 11.08 -7.12
C ARG A 477 -14.99 12.08 -8.26
N PRO A 478 -15.40 13.33 -8.05
CA PRO A 478 -15.26 14.39 -9.05
C PRO A 478 -13.79 14.70 -9.29
N ILE A 479 -13.47 15.07 -10.53
CA ILE A 479 -12.14 15.49 -10.95
C ILE A 479 -11.97 16.97 -10.63
N ILE A 480 -11.12 17.30 -9.66
CA ILE A 480 -10.94 18.67 -9.14
C ILE A 480 -9.45 18.98 -8.96
N ASN A 481 -9.05 20.23 -9.26
CA ASN A 481 -7.73 20.76 -8.95
C ASN A 481 -7.72 21.53 -7.62
N LEU A 482 -7.37 20.84 -6.52
CA LEU A 482 -7.31 21.47 -5.19
C LEU A 482 -6.13 22.45 -4.99
N LYS A 483 -5.30 22.69 -6.01
CA LYS A 483 -4.25 23.73 -5.96
C LYS A 483 -4.76 25.12 -6.35
N THR A 484 -6.02 25.25 -6.76
CA THR A 484 -6.61 26.49 -7.23
C THR A 484 -7.77 26.96 -6.35
N SER A 485 -8.00 28.28 -6.30
CA SER A 485 -9.18 28.86 -5.62
C SER A 485 -10.48 28.33 -6.21
N GLU A 486 -10.54 28.12 -7.51
CA GLU A 486 -11.72 27.55 -8.18
C GLU A 486 -11.94 26.10 -7.73
N GLY A 487 -10.89 25.28 -7.61
CA GLY A 487 -10.99 23.92 -7.11
C GLY A 487 -11.49 23.86 -5.65
N HIS A 488 -11.06 24.77 -4.78
CA HIS A 488 -11.58 24.88 -3.41
C HIS A 488 -13.08 25.22 -3.42
N ARG A 489 -13.50 26.15 -4.28
CA ARG A 489 -14.91 26.52 -4.45
C ARG A 489 -15.75 25.32 -4.94
N GLN A 490 -15.26 24.59 -5.94
CA GLN A 490 -15.91 23.40 -6.46
C GLN A 490 -16.02 22.29 -5.41
N PHE A 491 -14.93 22.06 -4.64
CA PHE A 491 -14.88 21.07 -3.56
C PHE A 491 -15.99 21.30 -2.52
N ARG A 492 -16.20 22.55 -2.09
CA ARG A 492 -17.27 22.90 -1.14
C ARG A 492 -18.65 22.79 -1.76
N MET A 493 -18.83 23.42 -2.93
CA MET A 493 -20.13 23.48 -3.61
C MET A 493 -20.71 22.09 -3.89
N ILE A 494 -19.89 21.16 -4.41
CA ILE A 494 -20.38 19.82 -4.74
C ILE A 494 -20.75 19.05 -3.46
N ALA A 495 -20.02 19.21 -2.38
CA ALA A 495 -20.33 18.58 -1.10
C ALA A 495 -21.70 19.06 -0.54
N GLU A 496 -21.99 20.36 -0.63
CA GLU A 496 -23.24 20.94 -0.18
C GLU A 496 -24.45 20.43 -0.98
N GLU A 497 -24.36 20.43 -2.33
CA GLU A 497 -25.44 19.96 -3.20
C GLU A 497 -25.68 18.44 -3.07
N ILE A 498 -24.60 17.66 -2.89
CA ILE A 498 -24.75 16.20 -2.71
C ILE A 498 -25.25 15.84 -1.32
N ALA A 499 -24.89 16.59 -0.26
CA ALA A 499 -25.48 16.40 1.06
C ALA A 499 -27.02 16.62 1.01
N ASP A 500 -27.49 17.64 0.27
CA ASP A 500 -28.91 17.87 0.03
C ASP A 500 -29.56 16.73 -0.78
N LEU A 501 -28.84 16.20 -1.78
CA LEU A 501 -29.32 15.06 -2.58
C LEU A 501 -29.48 13.81 -1.70
N VAL A 502 -28.44 13.42 -0.95
CA VAL A 502 -28.48 12.25 -0.05
C VAL A 502 -29.63 12.37 0.97
N LYS A 503 -29.82 13.58 1.53
CA LYS A 503 -30.93 13.81 2.47
C LYS A 503 -32.30 13.62 1.82
N ARG A 504 -32.49 13.98 0.53
CA ARG A 504 -33.76 13.74 -0.20
C ARG A 504 -34.08 12.25 -0.37
N TYR A 505 -33.03 11.40 -0.41
CA TYR A 505 -33.19 9.94 -0.51
C TYR A 505 -33.19 9.24 0.86
N ASP A 506 -33.24 9.98 1.97
CA ASP A 506 -33.14 9.47 3.35
C ASP A 506 -31.93 8.54 3.54
N GLY A 507 -30.82 8.86 2.87
CA GLY A 507 -29.57 8.12 2.87
C GLY A 507 -28.60 8.54 3.97
N SER A 508 -27.42 7.92 3.99
CA SER A 508 -26.29 8.29 4.82
C SER A 508 -25.20 8.98 4.01
N LEU A 509 -24.67 10.10 4.50
CA LEU A 509 -23.58 10.81 3.84
C LEU A 509 -22.25 10.04 3.95
N SER A 510 -22.12 9.14 4.92
CA SER A 510 -21.06 8.19 5.07
C SER A 510 -21.61 6.78 5.23
N GLY A 511 -21.16 5.84 4.39
CA GLY A 511 -21.47 4.42 4.46
C GLY A 511 -20.49 3.65 5.34
N GLU A 512 -19.17 3.86 5.15
CA GLU A 512 -18.11 3.15 5.85
C GLU A 512 -16.87 4.00 6.24
N HIS A 513 -16.61 5.13 5.53
CA HIS A 513 -15.38 5.89 5.72
C HIS A 513 -15.40 6.81 6.94
N GLY A 514 -16.58 7.08 7.52
CA GLY A 514 -16.80 8.03 8.62
C GLY A 514 -16.91 9.48 8.14
N ASP A 515 -17.22 10.37 9.07
CA ASP A 515 -17.44 11.79 8.76
C ASP A 515 -16.15 12.60 8.74
N GLY A 516 -15.31 12.43 9.75
CA GLY A 516 -14.02 13.11 9.88
C GLY A 516 -14.15 14.65 9.79
N ARG A 517 -13.19 15.26 9.12
CA ARG A 517 -13.20 16.69 8.77
C ARG A 517 -14.05 16.97 7.53
N LEU A 518 -14.23 15.97 6.68
CA LEU A 518 -14.83 16.11 5.37
C LEU A 518 -16.35 16.28 5.45
N ARG A 519 -17.01 15.47 6.29
CA ARG A 519 -18.48 15.39 6.35
C ARG A 519 -19.07 15.90 7.66
N GLY A 520 -18.24 16.04 8.70
CA GLY A 520 -18.71 16.42 10.04
C GLY A 520 -19.48 17.73 10.11
N GLU A 521 -19.18 18.71 9.24
CA GLU A 521 -19.93 19.97 9.11
C GLU A 521 -21.38 19.75 8.69
N PHE A 522 -21.65 18.69 7.91
CA PHE A 522 -22.99 18.41 7.37
C PHE A 522 -23.84 17.51 8.31
N ILE A 523 -23.31 17.00 9.40
CA ILE A 523 -24.07 16.12 10.33
C ILE A 523 -25.36 16.81 10.80
N PRO A 524 -25.38 18.11 11.21
CA PRO A 524 -26.64 18.78 11.60
C PRO A 524 -27.70 18.83 10.50
N LYS A 525 -27.26 18.87 9.21
CA LYS A 525 -28.17 18.80 8.03
C LYS A 525 -28.73 17.37 7.90
N MET A 526 -27.91 16.36 8.08
CA MET A 526 -28.30 14.97 7.89
C MET A 526 -29.24 14.45 8.98
N VAL A 527 -28.86 14.63 10.26
CA VAL A 527 -29.62 14.06 11.41
C VAL A 527 -30.54 15.07 12.11
N GLY A 528 -30.55 16.33 11.70
CA GLY A 528 -31.32 17.38 12.35
C GLY A 528 -30.62 18.00 13.56
N LYS A 529 -30.94 19.26 13.85
CA LYS A 529 -30.30 20.03 14.95
C LYS A 529 -30.53 19.40 16.33
N HIS A 530 -31.70 18.79 16.57
CA HIS A 530 -32.03 18.13 17.84
C HIS A 530 -31.08 16.94 18.09
N ASN A 531 -30.99 15.99 17.16
CA ASN A 531 -30.10 14.83 17.28
C ASN A 531 -28.63 15.25 17.34
N TYR A 532 -28.24 16.30 16.62
CA TYR A 532 -26.88 16.84 16.74
C TYR A 532 -26.57 17.39 18.13
N GLN A 533 -27.56 17.97 18.84
CA GLN A 533 -27.38 18.34 20.25
C GLN A 533 -27.18 17.12 21.13
N LEU A 534 -27.89 16.01 20.88
CA LEU A 534 -27.67 14.74 21.60
C LEU A 534 -26.24 14.23 21.39
N PHE A 535 -25.68 14.38 20.18
CA PHE A 535 -24.28 14.03 19.92
C PHE A 535 -23.30 14.85 20.74
N LYS A 536 -23.54 16.16 20.87
CA LYS A 536 -22.75 17.04 21.74
C LYS A 536 -22.84 16.62 23.21
N ASP A 537 -24.01 16.27 23.66
CA ASP A 537 -24.25 15.81 25.04
C ASP A 537 -23.49 14.48 25.31
N ILE A 538 -23.52 13.55 24.38
CA ILE A 538 -22.74 12.29 24.43
C ILE A 538 -21.24 12.63 24.52
N LYS A 539 -20.71 13.38 23.56
CA LYS A 539 -19.28 13.76 23.53
C LYS A 539 -18.85 14.43 24.84
N LYS A 540 -19.60 15.40 25.30
CA LYS A 540 -19.31 16.11 26.56
C LYS A 540 -19.34 15.21 27.80
N THR A 541 -20.20 14.20 27.79
CA THR A 541 -20.30 13.25 28.90
C THR A 541 -19.12 12.26 28.91
N TRP A 542 -18.75 11.73 27.74
CA TRP A 542 -17.64 10.79 27.62
C TRP A 542 -16.28 11.46 27.78
N ASP A 543 -16.13 12.66 27.27
CA ASP A 543 -14.89 13.43 27.23
C ASP A 543 -15.11 14.87 27.68
N PRO A 544 -15.31 15.09 28.97
CA PRO A 544 -15.62 16.43 29.52
C PRO A 544 -14.52 17.46 29.28
N ASN A 545 -13.26 17.02 29.09
CA ASN A 545 -12.11 17.89 28.83
C ASN A 545 -11.80 18.05 27.33
N ASN A 546 -12.59 17.40 26.46
CA ASN A 546 -12.44 17.42 25.01
C ASN A 546 -11.00 17.09 24.52
N ILE A 547 -10.39 16.06 25.12
CA ILE A 547 -9.02 15.64 24.79
C ILE A 547 -8.98 14.58 23.69
N PHE A 548 -10.02 13.77 23.49
CA PHE A 548 -10.04 12.71 22.48
C PHE A 548 -10.53 13.25 21.14
N ASN A 549 -9.62 13.35 20.18
CA ASN A 549 -9.81 13.67 18.76
C ASN A 549 -10.88 14.76 18.50
N PRO A 550 -10.76 15.95 19.08
CA PRO A 550 -11.78 17.01 18.95
C PRO A 550 -11.94 17.46 17.50
N GLY A 551 -13.10 18.05 17.19
CA GLY A 551 -13.44 18.55 15.86
C GLY A 551 -13.69 17.42 14.83
N LYS A 552 -14.12 16.26 15.32
CA LYS A 552 -14.67 15.13 14.53
C LYS A 552 -16.05 14.81 15.08
N ILE A 553 -17.00 14.51 14.21
CA ILE A 553 -18.42 14.26 14.52
C ILE A 553 -19.12 15.48 15.11
N VAL A 554 -18.59 16.07 16.16
CA VAL A 554 -19.14 17.30 16.76
C VAL A 554 -18.14 18.45 16.68
N ASP A 555 -18.67 19.65 16.55
CA ASP A 555 -17.92 20.91 16.46
C ASP A 555 -16.82 20.90 15.40
N THR A 556 -17.12 20.29 14.25
CA THR A 556 -16.21 20.17 13.11
C THR A 556 -16.02 21.53 12.45
N ALA A 557 -14.79 21.87 12.13
CA ALA A 557 -14.46 23.07 11.35
C ALA A 557 -15.03 22.96 9.91
N PRO A 558 -15.20 24.08 9.19
CA PRO A 558 -15.60 24.05 7.79
C PRO A 558 -14.73 23.10 6.95
N MET A 559 -15.37 22.33 6.08
CA MET A 559 -14.74 21.24 5.33
C MET A 559 -13.59 21.67 4.40
N ASP A 560 -13.55 22.92 4.01
CA ASP A 560 -12.54 23.52 3.14
C ASP A 560 -11.38 24.17 3.92
N THR A 561 -11.32 23.94 5.25
CA THR A 561 -10.19 24.36 6.10
C THR A 561 -9.17 23.23 6.27
N PHE A 562 -7.91 23.61 6.53
CA PHE A 562 -6.80 22.65 6.74
C PHE A 562 -6.56 21.71 5.56
N LEU A 563 -6.86 22.13 4.33
CA LEU A 563 -6.53 21.36 3.15
C LEU A 563 -5.01 21.26 2.97
N ARG A 564 -4.58 20.16 2.35
CA ARG A 564 -3.17 19.86 2.07
C ARG A 564 -2.53 20.90 1.16
N TYR A 565 -3.30 21.43 0.21
CA TYR A 565 -2.88 22.45 -0.75
C TYR A 565 -3.44 23.81 -0.35
N GLU A 566 -2.62 24.84 -0.44
CA GLU A 566 -3.04 26.22 -0.33
C GLU A 566 -3.47 26.72 -1.72
N ALA A 567 -4.65 27.32 -1.80
CA ALA A 567 -5.19 27.80 -3.07
C ALA A 567 -4.25 28.80 -3.75
N ASP A 568 -3.99 28.59 -5.04
CA ASP A 568 -3.16 29.44 -5.89
C ASP A 568 -1.70 29.61 -5.40
N GLN A 569 -1.22 28.69 -4.54
CA GLN A 569 0.16 28.68 -4.08
C GLN A 569 1.10 28.38 -5.25
N LYS A 570 2.01 29.31 -5.53
CA LYS A 570 3.07 29.13 -6.52
C LYS A 570 4.19 28.24 -5.95
N THR A 571 4.51 27.17 -6.63
CA THR A 571 5.70 26.35 -6.36
C THR A 571 6.82 26.71 -7.34
N PRO A 572 8.11 26.64 -6.94
CA PRO A 572 9.21 26.79 -7.88
C PRO A 572 9.19 25.70 -8.94
N GLU A 573 9.71 26.02 -10.12
CA GLU A 573 10.03 25.01 -11.13
C GLU A 573 11.28 24.26 -10.72
N PHE A 574 11.20 22.91 -10.71
CA PHE A 574 12.29 22.03 -10.32
C PHE A 574 13.02 21.50 -11.55
N LYS A 575 14.30 21.88 -11.72
CA LYS A 575 15.15 21.28 -12.75
C LYS A 575 15.67 19.94 -12.26
N THR A 576 15.29 18.85 -12.93
CA THR A 576 15.65 17.49 -12.58
C THR A 576 16.42 16.80 -13.70
N TYR A 577 17.17 15.73 -13.35
CA TYR A 577 17.86 14.86 -14.32
C TYR A 577 16.89 13.85 -14.93
N PHE A 578 15.99 13.27 -14.11
CA PHE A 578 14.90 12.42 -14.59
C PHE A 578 13.70 13.24 -15.10
N ARG A 579 13.00 12.73 -16.13
CA ARG A 579 11.78 13.32 -16.69
C ARG A 579 10.53 12.98 -15.89
N PHE A 580 10.57 11.94 -15.03
CA PHE A 580 9.42 11.43 -14.30
C PHE A 580 8.17 11.20 -15.17
N HIS A 581 8.37 10.66 -16.39
CA HIS A 581 7.28 10.42 -17.35
C HIS A 581 6.51 11.70 -17.74
N ASP A 582 7.25 12.78 -18.04
CA ASP A 582 6.73 14.09 -18.43
C ASP A 582 5.91 14.81 -17.33
N GLN A 583 6.16 14.47 -16.07
CA GLN A 583 5.71 15.19 -14.87
C GLN A 583 6.91 15.85 -14.18
N ASP A 584 6.62 16.84 -13.31
CA ASP A 584 7.68 17.29 -12.42
C ASP A 584 7.85 16.35 -11.22
N ILE A 585 8.95 16.51 -10.48
CA ILE A 585 9.26 15.67 -9.30
C ILE A 585 8.21 15.82 -8.18
N LEU A 586 7.61 17.01 -8.04
CA LEU A 586 6.56 17.26 -7.05
C LEU A 586 5.29 16.51 -7.43
N GLN A 587 4.84 16.61 -8.69
CA GLN A 587 3.68 15.87 -9.20
C GLN A 587 3.86 14.36 -9.04
N HIS A 588 5.08 13.85 -9.30
CA HIS A 588 5.37 12.43 -9.08
C HIS A 588 5.30 12.02 -7.60
N ALA A 589 5.78 12.84 -6.68
CA ALA A 589 5.62 12.61 -5.24
C ALA A 589 4.13 12.69 -4.80
N GLU A 590 3.34 13.57 -5.41
CA GLU A 590 1.91 13.78 -5.16
C GLU A 590 1.02 12.64 -5.68
N GLN A 591 1.52 11.75 -6.52
CA GLN A 591 0.83 10.50 -6.85
C GLN A 591 0.55 9.65 -5.61
N CYS A 592 1.32 9.82 -4.52
CA CYS A 592 1.03 9.15 -3.26
C CYS A 592 -0.27 9.66 -2.63
N ASN A 593 -1.33 8.87 -2.73
CA ASN A 593 -2.64 9.16 -2.14
C ASN A 593 -2.76 8.78 -0.65
N GLY A 594 -1.70 8.30 -0.01
CA GLY A 594 -1.72 7.95 1.41
C GLY A 594 -2.33 6.59 1.77
N SER A 595 -2.84 5.82 0.81
CA SER A 595 -3.55 4.53 1.05
C SER A 595 -2.73 3.46 1.78
N GLY A 596 -1.40 3.63 1.85
CA GLY A 596 -0.54 2.86 2.72
C GLY A 596 -0.24 1.42 2.29
N ASP A 597 -0.34 1.03 1.00
CA ASP A 597 0.08 -0.29 0.52
C ASP A 597 1.51 -0.66 0.92
N CYS A 598 2.35 0.35 1.12
CA CYS A 598 3.72 0.20 1.64
C CYS A 598 3.80 -0.16 3.13
N ARG A 599 2.67 -0.28 3.83
CA ARG A 599 2.59 -0.72 5.24
C ARG A 599 2.23 -2.20 5.41
N LYS A 600 2.05 -2.94 4.32
CA LYS A 600 1.85 -4.39 4.40
C LYS A 600 3.07 -5.06 5.03
N THR A 601 2.84 -6.15 5.73
CA THR A 601 3.90 -6.95 6.34
C THR A 601 4.38 -8.03 5.39
N GLN A 602 5.44 -8.74 5.77
CA GLN A 602 5.94 -9.88 4.99
C GLN A 602 4.92 -11.01 4.85
N LEU A 603 3.94 -11.12 5.74
CA LEU A 603 2.87 -12.12 5.69
C LEU A 603 1.94 -11.92 4.50
N SER A 604 1.71 -10.68 4.11
CA SER A 604 0.94 -10.32 2.91
C SER A 604 1.73 -10.51 1.61
N GLY A 605 3.00 -10.88 1.67
CA GLY A 605 3.86 -11.10 0.51
C GLY A 605 4.31 -9.80 -0.18
N GLY A 606 4.94 -9.97 -1.37
CA GLY A 606 5.46 -8.85 -2.14
C GLY A 606 6.84 -8.35 -1.68
N THR A 607 7.28 -7.24 -2.27
CA THR A 607 8.60 -6.64 -2.03
C THR A 607 8.53 -5.27 -1.35
N MET A 608 7.46 -4.51 -1.60
CA MET A 608 7.28 -3.14 -1.08
C MET A 608 6.79 -3.17 0.37
N CYS A 609 7.36 -2.48 1.30
CA CYS A 609 8.63 -1.78 1.42
C CYS A 609 9.51 -2.54 2.42
N PRO A 610 10.68 -3.07 2.06
CA PRO A 610 11.43 -3.98 2.92
C PRO A 610 11.88 -3.34 4.23
N SER A 611 12.23 -2.06 4.22
CA SER A 611 12.60 -1.33 5.43
C SER A 611 11.45 -1.25 6.44
N PHE A 612 10.23 -0.93 6.00
CA PHE A 612 9.06 -0.95 6.87
C PHE A 612 8.74 -2.35 7.39
N MET A 613 8.83 -3.38 6.54
CA MET A 613 8.59 -4.78 6.96
C MET A 613 9.51 -5.18 8.13
N ALA A 614 10.77 -4.68 8.15
CA ALA A 614 11.72 -4.95 9.20
C ALA A 614 11.53 -4.06 10.44
N THR A 615 11.33 -2.75 10.26
CA THR A 615 11.32 -1.78 11.37
C THR A 615 9.94 -1.52 11.97
N ARG A 616 8.88 -1.73 11.19
CA ARG A 616 7.49 -1.32 11.53
C ARG A 616 7.35 0.18 11.80
N ASN A 617 8.32 1.00 11.40
CA ASN A 617 8.31 2.44 11.60
C ASN A 617 7.71 3.15 10.38
N GLU A 618 6.75 4.06 10.59
CA GLU A 618 6.12 4.86 9.53
C GLU A 618 7.15 5.58 8.66
N LYS A 619 8.21 6.11 9.26
CA LYS A 619 9.32 6.80 8.56
C LYS A 619 9.92 5.98 7.42
N ASP A 620 9.87 4.67 7.50
CA ASP A 620 10.52 3.76 6.55
C ASP A 620 9.59 3.29 5.42
N THR A 621 8.40 3.87 5.30
CA THR A 621 7.43 3.56 4.24
C THR A 621 7.68 4.35 2.96
N THR A 622 7.17 3.87 1.83
CA THR A 622 7.09 4.64 0.56
C THR A 622 6.27 5.91 0.75
N ARG A 623 5.16 5.81 1.50
CA ARG A 623 4.26 6.94 1.83
C ARG A 623 5.01 8.05 2.55
N ALA A 624 5.77 7.73 3.58
CA ALA A 624 6.58 8.71 4.31
C ALA A 624 7.59 9.43 3.41
N ARG A 625 8.27 8.68 2.54
CA ARG A 625 9.28 9.22 1.61
C ARG A 625 8.67 10.16 0.56
N ALA A 626 7.53 9.79 -0.02
CA ALA A 626 6.79 10.67 -0.93
C ALA A 626 6.28 11.92 -0.21
N ASN A 627 5.70 11.76 0.99
CA ASN A 627 5.13 12.87 1.76
C ASN A 627 6.19 13.87 2.23
N ILE A 628 7.34 13.41 2.76
CA ILE A 628 8.39 14.35 3.21
C ILE A 628 8.94 15.15 2.03
N LEU A 629 9.15 14.52 0.87
CA LEU A 629 9.61 15.22 -0.32
C LEU A 629 8.60 16.28 -0.75
N ARG A 630 7.32 15.91 -0.89
CA ARG A 630 6.25 16.84 -1.23
C ARG A 630 6.20 18.02 -0.27
N GLU A 631 6.18 17.78 1.05
CA GLU A 631 6.10 18.82 2.07
C GLU A 631 7.29 19.79 1.98
N MET A 632 8.51 19.27 1.85
CA MET A 632 9.70 20.11 1.76
C MET A 632 9.80 20.86 0.44
N LEU A 633 9.47 20.25 -0.69
CA LEU A 633 9.43 20.94 -1.99
C LEU A 633 8.33 22.01 -2.07
N THR A 634 7.23 21.84 -1.35
CA THR A 634 6.12 22.83 -1.32
C THR A 634 6.34 23.95 -0.31
N ARG A 635 6.87 23.64 0.90
CA ARG A 635 6.80 24.52 2.06
C ARG A 635 8.15 24.96 2.62
N SER A 636 9.28 24.37 2.18
CA SER A 636 10.59 24.80 2.68
C SER A 636 10.83 26.28 2.32
N PRO A 637 11.30 27.10 3.29
CA PRO A 637 11.67 28.49 3.02
C PRO A 637 13.04 28.62 2.31
N LYS A 638 13.79 27.55 2.16
CA LYS A 638 15.11 27.54 1.51
C LYS A 638 14.96 27.80 0.01
N GLU A 639 15.88 28.57 -0.56
CA GLU A 639 15.96 28.80 -2.02
C GLU A 639 16.16 27.48 -2.76
N ASN A 640 17.13 26.67 -2.33
CA ASN A 640 17.26 25.29 -2.78
C ASN A 640 16.50 24.36 -1.84
N ARG A 641 15.30 23.94 -2.23
CA ARG A 641 14.42 23.08 -1.43
C ARG A 641 14.91 21.62 -1.32
N PHE A 642 15.89 21.22 -2.12
CA PHE A 642 16.57 19.92 -1.98
C PHE A 642 17.67 19.93 -0.90
N ASP A 643 18.13 21.12 -0.46
CA ASP A 643 19.03 21.23 0.70
C ASP A 643 18.25 21.00 2.01
N ASN A 644 17.87 19.75 2.25
CA ASN A 644 16.97 19.41 3.32
C ASN A 644 17.41 18.12 4.04
N GLN A 645 17.72 18.24 5.31
CA GLN A 645 18.19 17.12 6.14
C GLN A 645 17.06 16.13 6.45
N GLU A 646 15.82 16.62 6.60
CA GLU A 646 14.65 15.79 6.89
C GLU A 646 14.37 14.77 5.76
N ILE A 647 14.51 15.20 4.49
CA ILE A 647 14.40 14.28 3.36
C ILE A 647 15.49 13.22 3.44
N LYS A 648 16.73 13.62 3.70
CA LYS A 648 17.88 12.71 3.80
C LYS A 648 17.67 11.63 4.85
N GLU A 649 17.19 11.99 6.03
CA GLU A 649 16.91 11.07 7.14
C GLU A 649 15.81 10.06 6.79
N VAL A 650 14.72 10.49 6.15
CA VAL A 650 13.61 9.62 5.76
C VAL A 650 14.01 8.70 4.61
N TYR A 651 14.93 9.16 3.73
CA TYR A 651 15.41 8.35 2.62
C TYR A 651 16.54 7.39 2.97
N ASP A 652 17.14 7.51 4.15
CA ASP A 652 18.32 6.73 4.54
C ASP A 652 18.11 5.23 4.40
N LEU A 653 17.08 4.65 5.01
CA LEU A 653 16.75 3.23 4.94
C LEU A 653 16.02 2.80 3.64
N CYS A 654 15.92 3.67 2.62
CA CYS A 654 15.41 3.24 1.33
C CYS A 654 16.47 2.44 0.56
N LEU A 655 16.19 1.17 0.30
CA LEU A 655 17.08 0.26 -0.43
C LEU A 655 17.14 0.51 -1.94
N ALA A 656 16.32 1.41 -2.50
CA ALA A 656 16.14 1.60 -3.95
C ALA A 656 15.85 0.28 -4.72
N CYS A 657 15.14 -0.65 -4.07
CA CYS A 657 14.80 -1.96 -4.61
C CYS A 657 13.73 -1.94 -5.70
N LYS A 658 13.09 -0.78 -5.93
CA LYS A 658 11.99 -0.54 -6.90
C LYS A 658 10.70 -1.33 -6.62
N GLY A 659 10.58 -2.00 -5.47
CA GLY A 659 9.33 -2.68 -5.11
C GLY A 659 8.11 -1.74 -5.16
N CYS A 660 8.28 -0.46 -4.79
CA CYS A 660 7.23 0.55 -4.91
C CYS A 660 6.79 0.80 -6.36
N LYS A 661 7.72 0.87 -7.33
CA LYS A 661 7.36 1.05 -8.74
C LYS A 661 6.51 -0.11 -9.28
N GLY A 662 6.83 -1.35 -8.91
CA GLY A 662 6.11 -2.53 -9.37
C GLY A 662 4.78 -2.78 -8.67
N GLU A 663 4.70 -2.50 -7.36
CA GLU A 663 3.57 -2.91 -6.51
C GLU A 663 2.67 -1.75 -6.06
N CYS A 664 3.13 -0.49 -6.11
CA CYS A 664 2.30 0.65 -5.71
C CYS A 664 1.23 0.93 -6.77
N PRO A 665 -0.06 0.87 -6.43
CA PRO A 665 -1.11 1.17 -7.40
C PRO A 665 -1.02 2.60 -7.96
N SER A 666 -0.48 3.53 -7.17
CA SER A 666 -0.24 4.93 -7.56
C SER A 666 1.10 5.16 -8.29
N ASN A 667 1.80 4.12 -8.72
CA ASN A 667 3.06 4.16 -9.48
C ASN A 667 4.18 5.04 -8.89
N VAL A 668 4.24 5.25 -7.58
CA VAL A 668 5.26 6.09 -6.94
C VAL A 668 6.62 5.40 -6.98
N ASP A 669 7.57 5.92 -7.76
CA ASP A 669 8.95 5.41 -7.84
C ASP A 669 9.87 6.17 -6.86
N VAL A 670 9.84 5.77 -5.58
CA VAL A 670 10.72 6.36 -4.55
C VAL A 670 12.21 6.13 -4.86
N ALA A 671 12.56 5.10 -5.61
CA ALA A 671 13.97 4.88 -5.98
C ALA A 671 14.49 6.03 -6.86
N LYS A 672 13.72 6.47 -7.87
CA LYS A 672 14.07 7.65 -8.69
C LYS A 672 14.02 8.95 -7.88
N LEU A 673 13.00 9.13 -7.03
CA LEU A 673 12.93 10.30 -6.13
C LEU A 673 14.15 10.39 -5.22
N LYS A 674 14.63 9.26 -4.65
CA LYS A 674 15.86 9.20 -3.84
C LYS A 674 17.10 9.55 -4.66
N MET A 675 17.24 8.99 -5.86
CA MET A 675 18.39 9.24 -6.73
C MET A 675 18.47 10.72 -7.12
N GLU A 676 17.35 11.32 -7.49
CA GLU A 676 17.27 12.75 -7.82
C GLU A 676 17.61 13.62 -6.61
N PHE A 677 16.97 13.38 -5.48
CA PHE A 677 17.26 14.09 -4.23
C PHE A 677 18.76 14.02 -3.87
N LEU A 678 19.37 12.84 -3.93
CA LEU A 678 20.77 12.65 -3.59
C LEU A 678 21.70 13.46 -4.53
N GLN A 679 21.42 13.50 -5.83
CA GLN A 679 22.22 14.30 -6.76
C GLN A 679 22.12 15.79 -6.41
N GLN A 680 20.90 16.30 -6.19
CA GLN A 680 20.68 17.70 -5.83
C GLN A 680 21.35 18.05 -4.48
N TYR A 681 21.29 17.14 -3.53
CA TYR A 681 21.93 17.27 -2.21
C TYR A 681 23.46 17.24 -2.32
N HIS A 682 24.03 16.36 -3.17
CA HIS A 682 25.47 16.30 -3.44
C HIS A 682 26.00 17.54 -4.17
N ASP A 683 25.18 18.19 -4.98
CA ASP A 683 25.57 19.43 -5.67
C ASP A 683 25.82 20.58 -4.67
N VAL A 684 25.15 20.55 -3.50
CA VAL A 684 25.37 21.53 -2.40
C VAL A 684 26.47 21.11 -1.44
N HIS A 685 26.48 19.84 -1.02
CA HIS A 685 27.31 19.37 0.09
C HIS A 685 28.56 18.59 -0.34
N GLY A 686 28.71 18.36 -1.64
CA GLY A 686 29.75 17.46 -2.18
C GLY A 686 29.39 15.98 -2.04
N VAL A 687 30.09 15.15 -2.79
CA VAL A 687 29.90 13.69 -2.80
C VAL A 687 30.70 13.05 -1.66
N PRO A 688 30.08 12.31 -0.73
CA PRO A 688 30.82 11.57 0.31
C PRO A 688 31.81 10.57 -0.31
N LEU A 689 33.01 10.43 0.27
CA LEU A 689 34.08 9.55 -0.24
C LEU A 689 33.57 8.12 -0.49
N ARG A 690 32.82 7.54 0.45
CA ARG A 690 32.22 6.21 0.28
C ARG A 690 31.30 6.14 -0.94
N SER A 691 30.43 7.14 -1.13
CA SER A 691 29.53 7.22 -2.28
C SER A 691 30.31 7.34 -3.58
N TRP A 692 31.41 8.11 -3.59
CA TRP A 692 32.31 8.23 -4.72
C TRP A 692 33.00 6.91 -5.06
N LEU A 693 33.53 6.19 -4.03
CA LEU A 693 34.16 4.88 -4.20
C LEU A 693 33.19 3.85 -4.79
N VAL A 694 31.97 3.77 -4.26
CA VAL A 694 30.93 2.86 -4.75
C VAL A 694 30.51 3.25 -6.17
N GLY A 695 30.29 4.52 -6.46
CA GLY A 695 29.95 5.01 -7.79
C GLY A 695 31.03 4.73 -8.84
N ASN A 696 32.32 4.72 -8.44
CA ASN A 696 33.43 4.37 -9.33
C ASN A 696 33.88 2.90 -9.21
N PHE A 697 33.02 2.01 -8.68
CA PHE A 697 33.31 0.59 -8.48
C PHE A 697 33.89 -0.08 -9.74
N SER A 698 33.30 0.14 -10.91
CA SER A 698 33.78 -0.41 -12.18
C SER A 698 35.22 0.01 -12.51
N LYS A 699 35.60 1.28 -12.28
CA LYS A 699 36.96 1.78 -12.50
C LYS A 699 37.94 1.18 -11.47
N MET A 700 37.52 1.13 -10.19
CA MET A 700 38.34 0.60 -9.10
C MET A 700 38.61 -0.91 -9.27
N THR A 701 37.58 -1.69 -9.60
CA THR A 701 37.75 -3.13 -9.89
C THR A 701 38.54 -3.37 -11.17
N GLY A 702 38.38 -2.50 -12.18
CA GLY A 702 39.19 -2.54 -13.38
C GLY A 702 40.69 -2.39 -13.06
N LEU A 703 41.07 -1.43 -12.24
CA LEU A 703 42.47 -1.27 -11.78
C LEU A 703 42.92 -2.46 -10.93
N ALA A 704 42.14 -2.89 -9.96
CA ALA A 704 42.47 -4.03 -9.11
C ALA A 704 42.59 -5.36 -9.88
N SER A 705 41.93 -5.49 -11.04
CA SER A 705 42.00 -6.69 -11.90
C SER A 705 43.36 -6.92 -12.53
N TYR A 706 44.31 -5.99 -12.47
CA TYR A 706 45.69 -6.23 -12.88
C TYR A 706 46.48 -7.02 -11.83
N VAL A 707 46.08 -6.96 -10.55
CA VAL A 707 46.72 -7.67 -9.40
C VAL A 707 45.65 -8.33 -8.52
N PRO A 708 44.80 -9.22 -9.06
CA PRO A 708 43.65 -9.76 -8.33
C PRO A 708 44.06 -10.56 -7.08
N TRP A 709 45.25 -11.17 -7.07
CA TRP A 709 45.78 -11.91 -5.92
C TRP A 709 45.95 -11.00 -4.70
N ALA A 710 46.41 -9.78 -4.88
CA ALA A 710 46.64 -8.85 -3.77
C ALA A 710 45.29 -8.36 -3.16
N TYR A 711 44.33 -8.05 -4.02
CA TYR A 711 42.97 -7.73 -3.58
C TYR A 711 42.36 -8.92 -2.81
N ASN A 712 42.42 -10.10 -3.38
CA ASN A 712 41.88 -11.31 -2.79
C ASN A 712 42.56 -11.72 -1.48
N LEU A 713 43.86 -11.46 -1.32
CA LEU A 713 44.56 -11.68 -0.06
C LEU A 713 43.96 -10.85 1.09
N ILE A 714 43.66 -9.59 0.84
CA ILE A 714 43.04 -8.69 1.84
C ILE A 714 41.65 -9.20 2.21
N PHE A 715 40.78 -9.49 1.22
CA PHE A 715 39.36 -9.78 1.45
C PHE A 715 39.07 -11.26 1.81
N LYS A 716 39.94 -12.20 1.54
CA LYS A 716 39.89 -13.57 2.07
C LYS A 716 40.37 -13.67 3.52
N ASN A 717 41.32 -12.83 3.92
CA ASN A 717 41.85 -12.83 5.28
C ASN A 717 40.92 -12.04 6.21
N LYS A 718 40.29 -12.71 7.18
CA LYS A 718 39.27 -12.10 8.06
C LYS A 718 39.75 -10.86 8.82
N PRO A 719 40.96 -10.83 9.48
CA PRO A 719 41.49 -9.64 10.10
C PRO A 719 41.70 -8.46 9.13
N LEU A 720 42.35 -8.71 7.99
CA LEU A 720 42.63 -7.66 7.02
C LEU A 720 41.33 -7.11 6.40
N ARG A 721 40.38 -7.97 6.10
CA ARG A 721 39.06 -7.57 5.60
C ARG A 721 38.32 -6.68 6.59
N ARG A 722 38.33 -7.02 7.89
CA ARG A 722 37.70 -6.19 8.92
C ARG A 722 38.26 -4.77 8.95
N ILE A 723 39.59 -4.64 8.89
CA ILE A 723 40.26 -3.33 8.85
C ILE A 723 39.88 -2.60 7.54
N ALA A 724 40.01 -3.24 6.39
CA ALA A 724 39.68 -2.64 5.11
C ALA A 724 38.22 -2.17 5.04
N ASN A 725 37.27 -2.98 5.51
CA ASN A 725 35.87 -2.62 5.56
C ASN A 725 35.62 -1.40 6.45
N GLN A 726 36.22 -1.36 7.66
CA GLN A 726 36.08 -0.23 8.57
C GLN A 726 36.61 1.09 7.98
N VAL A 727 37.73 1.05 7.26
CA VAL A 727 38.33 2.24 6.63
C VAL A 727 37.39 2.85 5.60
N VAL A 728 36.67 2.03 4.83
CA VAL A 728 35.70 2.52 3.85
C VAL A 728 34.29 2.71 4.39
N GLY A 729 34.06 2.45 5.69
CA GLY A 729 32.77 2.59 6.35
C GLY A 729 31.79 1.44 6.08
N PHE A 730 32.32 0.26 5.74
CA PHE A 730 31.54 -0.99 5.63
C PHE A 730 31.53 -1.76 6.94
N HIS A 731 30.56 -2.64 7.11
CA HIS A 731 30.50 -3.48 8.32
C HIS A 731 31.64 -4.52 8.33
N PRO A 732 32.35 -4.68 9.46
CA PRO A 732 33.54 -5.55 9.54
C PRO A 732 33.31 -7.01 9.14
N ASP A 733 32.14 -7.54 9.45
CA ASP A 733 31.81 -8.95 9.20
C ASP A 733 31.30 -9.25 7.78
N ARG A 734 31.04 -8.24 6.95
CA ARG A 734 30.65 -8.47 5.56
C ARG A 734 31.77 -9.12 4.75
N THR A 735 31.39 -10.16 3.98
CA THR A 735 32.26 -10.69 2.95
C THR A 735 32.21 -9.79 1.71
N MET A 736 33.35 -9.62 1.07
CA MET A 736 33.45 -8.79 -0.14
C MET A 736 33.51 -9.67 -1.39
N PRO A 737 32.91 -9.23 -2.51
CA PRO A 737 33.06 -9.93 -3.79
C PRO A 737 34.53 -10.05 -4.18
N LEU A 738 35.00 -11.26 -4.42
CA LEU A 738 36.39 -11.50 -4.83
C LEU A 738 36.55 -11.24 -6.32
N LEU A 739 37.76 -10.86 -6.72
CA LEU A 739 38.12 -10.70 -8.14
C LEU A 739 38.52 -12.06 -8.72
N HIS A 740 38.10 -12.32 -9.94
CA HIS A 740 38.56 -13.48 -10.70
C HIS A 740 39.95 -13.21 -11.28
N ASP A 741 40.74 -14.27 -11.52
CA ASP A 741 42.12 -14.16 -12.04
C ASP A 741 42.19 -13.59 -13.48
N THR A 742 41.11 -13.66 -14.22
CA THR A 742 40.97 -13.02 -15.56
C THR A 742 39.61 -12.33 -15.68
N THR A 743 39.49 -11.34 -16.56
CA THR A 743 38.19 -10.75 -16.87
C THR A 743 37.44 -11.55 -17.93
N LEU A 744 36.09 -11.47 -17.93
CA LEU A 744 35.28 -12.16 -18.94
C LEU A 744 35.64 -11.67 -20.36
N LYS A 745 35.82 -10.35 -20.55
CA LYS A 745 36.22 -9.78 -21.86
C LYS A 745 37.55 -10.35 -22.33
N LYS A 746 38.59 -10.44 -21.46
CA LYS A 746 39.88 -11.03 -21.82
C LYS A 746 39.77 -12.51 -22.19
N TRP A 747 38.96 -13.28 -21.45
CA TRP A 747 38.72 -14.69 -21.75
C TRP A 747 37.98 -14.85 -23.10
N TYR A 748 36.96 -14.03 -23.34
CA TYR A 748 36.18 -14.03 -24.57
C TYR A 748 37.01 -13.68 -25.78
N ASP A 749 37.84 -12.61 -25.73
CA ASP A 749 38.70 -12.17 -26.85
C ASP A 749 39.72 -13.25 -27.28
N LYS A 750 40.25 -14.00 -26.28
CA LYS A 750 41.14 -15.14 -26.58
C LYS A 750 40.44 -16.26 -27.32
N ARG A 751 39.16 -16.51 -26.95
CA ARG A 751 38.40 -17.64 -27.49
C ARG A 751 37.72 -17.33 -28.82
N ARG A 752 37.28 -16.10 -29.05
CA ARG A 752 36.53 -15.68 -30.23
C ARG A 752 37.21 -16.01 -31.56
N LYS A 753 38.53 -16.03 -31.59
CA LYS A 753 39.32 -16.37 -32.80
C LYS A 753 39.04 -17.80 -33.31
N ASN A 754 38.54 -18.69 -32.50
CA ASN A 754 38.28 -20.11 -32.78
C ASN A 754 36.79 -20.49 -32.60
N ALA A 755 35.86 -19.53 -32.45
CA ALA A 755 34.46 -19.83 -32.26
C ALA A 755 33.80 -20.20 -33.61
N ALA A 756 32.88 -21.19 -33.57
CA ALA A 756 32.06 -21.55 -34.72
C ALA A 756 31.10 -20.39 -35.08
N ALA A 757 30.91 -20.12 -36.34
CA ALA A 757 29.92 -19.17 -36.81
C ALA A 757 28.51 -19.81 -36.74
N HIS A 758 27.59 -19.17 -36.09
CA HIS A 758 26.17 -19.56 -36.03
C HIS A 758 25.30 -18.57 -36.81
N SER A 759 24.16 -19.01 -37.30
CA SER A 759 23.24 -18.18 -38.10
C SER A 759 22.47 -17.16 -37.27
N LYS A 760 22.24 -17.46 -35.96
CA LYS A 760 21.51 -16.59 -35.03
C LYS A 760 22.53 -15.85 -34.15
N LYS A 761 22.36 -14.54 -34.01
CA LYS A 761 23.26 -13.66 -33.22
C LYS A 761 22.56 -13.16 -31.97
N VAL A 762 23.32 -13.04 -30.89
CA VAL A 762 22.89 -12.40 -29.65
C VAL A 762 24.01 -11.54 -29.10
N TYR A 763 23.69 -10.33 -28.67
CA TYR A 763 24.66 -9.43 -28.05
C TYR A 763 24.62 -9.60 -26.53
N LEU A 764 25.77 -9.83 -25.90
CA LEU A 764 25.90 -9.98 -24.45
C LEU A 764 26.39 -8.68 -23.83
N PHE A 765 25.58 -8.10 -22.95
CA PHE A 765 26.00 -6.99 -22.10
C PHE A 765 26.87 -7.52 -20.95
N CYS A 766 28.17 -7.26 -21.05
CA CYS A 766 29.16 -7.70 -20.07
C CYS A 766 29.29 -6.63 -18.98
N ASP A 767 28.37 -6.67 -18.00
CA ASP A 767 28.32 -5.72 -16.88
C ASP A 767 29.55 -5.83 -15.97
N GLU A 768 29.74 -4.86 -15.08
CA GLU A 768 30.89 -4.74 -14.20
C GLU A 768 31.05 -5.92 -13.23
N PHE A 769 29.96 -6.54 -12.76
CA PHE A 769 30.01 -7.68 -11.86
C PHE A 769 30.40 -8.94 -12.62
N THR A 770 29.75 -9.19 -13.73
CA THR A 770 30.01 -10.33 -14.60
C THR A 770 31.43 -10.29 -15.17
N ASN A 771 31.97 -9.07 -15.48
CA ASN A 771 33.29 -8.93 -16.05
C ASN A 771 34.44 -9.21 -15.07
N TYR A 772 34.26 -8.90 -13.77
CA TYR A 772 35.37 -8.93 -12.81
C TYR A 772 35.19 -9.97 -11.66
N ASN A 773 33.97 -10.22 -11.22
CA ASN A 773 33.66 -11.02 -10.05
C ASN A 773 33.02 -12.38 -10.44
N ASP A 774 31.94 -12.33 -11.21
CA ASP A 774 31.11 -13.49 -11.58
C ASP A 774 31.52 -14.05 -12.96
N VAL A 775 32.81 -14.06 -13.26
CA VAL A 775 33.38 -14.44 -14.58
C VAL A 775 32.98 -15.87 -14.98
N GLU A 776 32.92 -16.81 -14.03
CA GLU A 776 32.51 -18.20 -14.32
C GLU A 776 31.04 -18.27 -14.75
N ILE A 777 30.17 -17.42 -14.18
CA ILE A 777 28.77 -17.31 -14.61
C ILE A 777 28.70 -16.79 -16.04
N GLY A 778 29.49 -15.74 -16.36
CA GLY A 778 29.60 -15.19 -17.70
C GLY A 778 30.09 -16.24 -18.73
N LYS A 779 31.12 -17.02 -18.38
CA LYS A 779 31.64 -18.11 -19.24
C LYS A 779 30.56 -19.17 -19.49
N LYS A 780 29.91 -19.67 -18.43
CA LYS A 780 28.82 -20.65 -18.53
C LYS A 780 27.66 -20.14 -19.38
N THR A 781 27.29 -18.84 -19.24
CA THR A 781 26.25 -18.21 -20.06
C THR A 781 26.59 -18.20 -21.54
N ILE A 782 27.82 -17.77 -21.90
CA ILE A 782 28.31 -17.79 -23.29
C ILE A 782 28.30 -19.21 -23.86
N LEU A 783 28.86 -20.16 -23.13
CA LEU A 783 28.91 -21.55 -23.55
C LEU A 783 27.52 -22.18 -23.70
N THR A 784 26.57 -21.83 -22.84
CA THR A 784 25.18 -22.26 -22.95
C THR A 784 24.55 -21.74 -24.25
N LEU A 785 24.67 -20.45 -24.53
CA LEU A 785 24.10 -19.86 -25.73
C LEU A 785 24.73 -20.41 -27.02
N GLU A 786 26.05 -20.60 -27.05
CA GLU A 786 26.76 -21.20 -28.19
C GLU A 786 26.31 -22.66 -28.42
N LYS A 787 26.18 -23.49 -27.36
CA LYS A 787 25.66 -24.87 -27.48
C LYS A 787 24.21 -24.92 -27.95
N LEU A 788 23.42 -23.88 -27.63
CA LEU A 788 22.05 -23.70 -28.12
C LEU A 788 21.98 -23.13 -29.54
N GLY A 789 23.11 -22.90 -30.22
CA GLY A 789 23.19 -22.49 -31.64
C GLY A 789 23.23 -20.98 -31.87
N TYR A 790 23.63 -20.18 -30.90
CA TYR A 790 23.74 -18.73 -31.03
C TYR A 790 25.19 -18.25 -31.11
N GLU A 791 25.51 -17.37 -32.03
CA GLU A 791 26.75 -16.58 -32.01
C GLU A 791 26.64 -15.51 -30.94
N VAL A 792 27.45 -15.60 -29.88
CA VAL A 792 27.45 -14.62 -28.79
C VAL A 792 28.50 -13.56 -29.08
N ILE A 793 28.07 -12.30 -29.09
CA ILE A 793 28.94 -11.15 -29.37
C ILE A 793 28.92 -10.21 -28.18
N ILE A 794 30.07 -9.91 -27.58
CA ILE A 794 30.20 -8.83 -26.60
C ILE A 794 30.48 -7.54 -27.40
N PRO A 795 29.52 -6.63 -27.52
CA PRO A 795 29.67 -5.38 -28.24
C PRO A 795 30.59 -4.42 -27.49
N ASN A 796 31.05 -3.34 -28.17
CA ASN A 796 31.65 -2.24 -27.44
C ASN A 796 30.57 -1.51 -26.62
N HIS A 797 30.79 -1.35 -25.33
CA HIS A 797 29.87 -0.65 -24.41
C HIS A 797 30.60 -0.20 -23.15
N GLY A 798 30.06 0.82 -22.49
CA GLY A 798 30.45 1.25 -21.14
C GLY A 798 29.89 0.38 -20.01
N PRO A 799 30.13 0.73 -18.74
CA PRO A 799 29.49 0.09 -17.59
C PRO A 799 27.97 0.32 -17.58
N SER A 800 27.25 -0.33 -16.65
CA SER A 800 25.79 -0.20 -16.56
C SER A 800 25.29 1.14 -16.00
N GLY A 801 26.13 1.89 -15.30
CA GLY A 801 25.71 3.08 -14.55
C GLY A 801 24.94 2.75 -13.24
N ARG A 802 24.69 1.49 -12.95
CA ARG A 802 23.94 1.07 -11.72
C ARG A 802 24.61 1.52 -10.42
N PRO A 803 25.94 1.41 -10.24
CA PRO A 803 26.62 1.94 -9.04
C PRO A 803 26.42 3.46 -8.86
N GLN A 804 26.50 4.23 -9.96
CA GLN A 804 26.27 5.68 -9.95
C GLN A 804 24.83 6.01 -9.55
N LEU A 805 23.84 5.38 -10.18
CA LEU A 805 22.42 5.54 -9.86
C LEU A 805 22.15 5.25 -8.38
N SER A 806 22.71 4.17 -7.84
CA SER A 806 22.48 3.77 -6.45
C SER A 806 22.98 4.79 -5.42
N LYS A 807 23.93 5.65 -5.79
CA LYS A 807 24.51 6.70 -4.94
C LYS A 807 24.08 8.12 -5.32
N GLY A 808 23.11 8.27 -6.23
CA GLY A 808 22.63 9.57 -6.69
C GLY A 808 23.67 10.38 -7.46
N LEU A 809 24.53 9.71 -8.22
CA LEU A 809 25.50 10.34 -9.13
C LEU A 809 24.93 10.42 -10.55
N LEU A 810 23.81 11.16 -10.69
CA LEU A 810 23.03 11.16 -11.93
C LEU A 810 23.75 11.81 -13.11
N LYS A 811 24.62 12.80 -12.87
CA LYS A 811 25.44 13.42 -13.91
C LYS A 811 26.34 12.39 -14.61
N ASP A 812 26.95 11.50 -13.84
CA ASP A 812 27.81 10.45 -14.38
C ASP A 812 26.98 9.32 -15.00
N ALA A 813 25.87 8.95 -14.35
CA ALA A 813 24.96 7.94 -14.87
C ALA A 813 24.36 8.35 -16.23
N LYS A 814 24.01 9.64 -16.41
CA LYS A 814 23.51 10.18 -17.68
C LYS A 814 24.52 10.05 -18.80
N LYS A 815 25.79 10.44 -18.54
CA LYS A 815 26.86 10.29 -19.53
C LYS A 815 27.05 8.84 -19.97
N ILE A 816 27.03 7.91 -19.00
CA ILE A 816 27.14 6.47 -19.27
C ILE A 816 25.95 5.98 -20.10
N ALA A 817 24.73 6.38 -19.73
CA ALA A 817 23.53 6.00 -20.46
C ALA A 817 23.56 6.48 -21.92
N GLU A 818 23.89 7.76 -22.14
CA GLU A 818 23.96 8.33 -23.48
C GLU A 818 25.06 7.67 -24.34
N GLU A 819 26.22 7.36 -23.74
CA GLU A 819 27.29 6.64 -24.43
C GLU A 819 26.83 5.23 -24.84
N ASN A 820 26.22 4.47 -23.92
CA ASN A 820 25.71 3.14 -24.21
C ASN A 820 24.64 3.15 -25.31
N ILE A 821 23.72 4.13 -25.28
CA ILE A 821 22.69 4.25 -26.33
C ILE A 821 23.33 4.50 -27.68
N ARG A 822 24.31 5.45 -27.80
CA ARG A 822 25.00 5.75 -29.07
C ARG A 822 25.75 4.54 -29.62
N LEU A 823 26.36 3.73 -28.74
CA LEU A 823 27.14 2.55 -29.16
C LEU A 823 26.26 1.37 -29.60
N LEU A 824 25.04 1.27 -29.08
CA LEU A 824 24.21 0.07 -29.18
C LEU A 824 22.97 0.23 -30.07
N LYS A 825 22.48 1.45 -30.30
CA LYS A 825 21.22 1.72 -31.00
C LYS A 825 21.10 1.13 -32.41
N ASP A 826 22.23 1.06 -33.16
CA ASP A 826 22.25 0.62 -34.57
C ASP A 826 22.45 -0.90 -34.71
N ILE A 827 22.83 -1.61 -33.62
CA ILE A 827 23.15 -3.03 -33.68
C ILE A 827 22.12 -3.89 -32.90
N ILE A 828 21.33 -3.30 -32.01
CA ILE A 828 20.35 -4.03 -31.19
C ILE A 828 18.98 -3.92 -31.84
N SER A 829 18.35 -5.09 -32.04
CA SER A 829 17.03 -5.22 -32.62
C SER A 829 16.29 -6.41 -32.00
N TYR A 830 15.05 -6.68 -32.43
CA TYR A 830 14.31 -7.88 -32.01
C TYR A 830 15.05 -9.17 -32.35
N ASP A 831 15.67 -9.25 -33.56
CA ASP A 831 16.39 -10.44 -34.03
C ASP A 831 17.80 -10.55 -33.42
N THR A 832 18.38 -9.45 -32.99
CA THR A 832 19.72 -9.34 -32.39
C THR A 832 19.64 -8.61 -31.05
N PRO A 833 18.99 -9.20 -30.02
CA PRO A 833 18.74 -8.55 -28.74
C PRO A 833 20.02 -8.39 -27.92
N LEU A 834 19.98 -7.42 -26.99
CA LEU A 834 20.99 -7.25 -25.95
C LEU A 834 20.57 -8.08 -24.72
N VAL A 835 21.38 -9.08 -24.39
CA VAL A 835 21.12 -9.98 -23.25
C VAL A 835 22.05 -9.65 -22.08
N GLY A 836 21.52 -9.50 -20.87
CA GLY A 836 22.31 -9.27 -19.67
C GLY A 836 22.12 -10.38 -18.63
N ILE A 837 23.14 -10.58 -17.80
CA ILE A 837 23.20 -11.61 -16.75
C ILE A 837 22.74 -11.04 -15.41
N GLU A 838 23.31 -9.90 -14.98
CA GLU A 838 22.94 -9.23 -13.73
C GLU A 838 21.65 -8.40 -13.93
N PRO A 839 20.54 -8.76 -13.25
CA PRO A 839 19.25 -8.08 -13.47
C PRO A 839 19.33 -6.57 -13.24
N SER A 840 20.03 -6.15 -12.18
CA SER A 840 20.13 -4.72 -11.84
C SER A 840 20.89 -3.90 -12.88
N ALA A 841 21.76 -4.52 -13.67
CA ALA A 841 22.54 -3.89 -14.72
C ALA A 841 21.74 -3.78 -16.02
N ILE A 842 21.20 -4.88 -16.53
CA ILE A 842 20.49 -4.87 -17.83
C ILE A 842 19.16 -4.11 -17.75
N LEU A 843 18.47 -4.15 -16.62
CA LEU A 843 17.18 -3.47 -16.45
C LEU A 843 17.31 -1.94 -16.36
N THR A 844 18.54 -1.36 -16.23
CA THR A 844 18.74 0.09 -16.38
C THR A 844 18.33 0.58 -17.77
N PHE A 845 18.56 -0.23 -18.81
CA PHE A 845 18.19 0.11 -20.18
C PHE A 845 16.67 0.26 -20.35
N ARG A 846 15.89 -0.46 -19.56
CA ARG A 846 14.42 -0.42 -19.64
C ARG A 846 13.78 0.69 -18.81
N ASP A 847 14.41 1.08 -17.72
CA ASP A 847 13.78 1.95 -16.73
C ASP A 847 14.46 3.32 -16.60
N GLU A 848 15.73 3.36 -16.18
CA GLU A 848 16.36 4.64 -15.90
C GLU A 848 16.86 5.33 -17.17
N TYR A 849 17.39 4.59 -18.16
CA TYR A 849 17.98 5.19 -19.35
C TYR A 849 16.98 6.04 -20.16
N PRO A 850 15.78 5.55 -20.53
CA PRO A 850 14.81 6.37 -21.26
C PRO A 850 14.39 7.64 -20.52
N ASP A 851 14.43 7.61 -19.19
CA ASP A 851 14.01 8.73 -18.34
C ASP A 851 15.16 9.73 -18.05
N LEU A 852 16.40 9.33 -18.32
CA LEU A 852 17.62 10.09 -17.98
C LEU A 852 18.34 10.73 -19.19
N VAL A 853 18.33 10.08 -20.37
CA VAL A 853 19.06 10.58 -21.56
C VAL A 853 18.47 11.88 -22.10
N SER A 854 19.25 12.62 -22.93
CA SER A 854 18.78 13.82 -23.62
C SER A 854 17.57 13.53 -24.52
N ALA A 855 16.78 14.55 -24.82
CA ALA A 855 15.59 14.42 -25.69
C ALA A 855 15.92 13.80 -27.06
N GLU A 856 17.09 14.11 -27.60
CA GLU A 856 17.57 13.59 -28.88
C GLU A 856 17.76 12.07 -28.92
N LEU A 857 18.07 11.46 -27.77
CA LEU A 857 18.30 10.02 -27.63
C LEU A 857 17.10 9.26 -27.05
N LEU A 858 16.00 9.93 -26.76
CA LEU A 858 14.86 9.33 -26.07
C LEU A 858 14.24 8.17 -26.86
N GLU A 859 13.99 8.36 -28.15
CA GLU A 859 13.38 7.33 -28.99
C GLU A 859 14.34 6.15 -29.23
N ASP A 860 15.63 6.42 -29.40
CA ASP A 860 16.67 5.39 -29.48
C ASP A 860 16.73 4.57 -28.17
N ALA A 861 16.65 5.25 -27.03
CA ALA A 861 16.62 4.60 -25.71
C ALA A 861 15.37 3.73 -25.52
N LYS A 862 14.19 4.21 -25.92
CA LYS A 862 12.94 3.44 -25.88
C LYS A 862 13.00 2.19 -26.79
N LYS A 863 13.53 2.33 -28.00
CA LYS A 863 13.71 1.21 -28.95
C LYS A 863 14.67 0.16 -28.39
N LEU A 864 15.80 0.60 -27.83
CA LEU A 864 16.78 -0.29 -27.21
C LEU A 864 16.22 -0.98 -25.96
N ALA A 865 15.43 -0.26 -25.15
CA ALA A 865 14.76 -0.80 -23.96
C ALA A 865 13.87 -2.01 -24.27
N GLN A 866 13.17 -2.01 -25.40
CA GLN A 866 12.31 -3.11 -25.85
C GLN A 866 13.11 -4.38 -26.19
N ASN A 867 14.37 -4.23 -26.56
CA ASN A 867 15.26 -5.31 -27.02
C ASN A 867 16.40 -5.63 -26.02
N ALA A 868 16.38 -5.02 -24.83
CA ALA A 868 17.27 -5.34 -23.73
C ALA A 868 16.62 -6.38 -22.83
N LEU A 869 17.11 -7.62 -22.84
CA LEU A 869 16.52 -8.77 -22.19
C LEU A 869 17.44 -9.32 -21.09
N GLN A 870 16.86 -9.83 -20.02
CA GLN A 870 17.59 -10.69 -19.11
C GLN A 870 17.87 -12.05 -19.81
N PHE A 871 18.89 -12.77 -19.38
CA PHE A 871 19.23 -14.10 -19.94
C PHE A 871 18.03 -15.07 -19.92
N ASP A 872 17.30 -15.11 -18.83
CA ASP A 872 16.13 -15.96 -18.66
C ASP A 872 14.96 -15.52 -19.56
N GLU A 873 14.76 -14.24 -19.78
CA GLU A 873 13.76 -13.73 -20.71
C GLU A 873 14.08 -14.12 -22.15
N PHE A 874 15.36 -13.98 -22.53
CA PHE A 874 15.80 -14.41 -23.85
C PHE A 874 15.56 -15.91 -24.06
N VAL A 875 16.02 -16.77 -23.13
CA VAL A 875 15.81 -18.22 -23.23
C VAL A 875 14.33 -18.57 -23.24
N SER A 876 13.51 -17.93 -22.41
CA SER A 876 12.05 -18.15 -22.38
C SER A 876 11.37 -17.80 -23.71
N ARG A 877 11.79 -16.69 -24.35
CA ARG A 877 11.33 -16.29 -25.68
C ARG A 877 11.70 -17.34 -26.74
N GLU A 878 12.94 -17.81 -26.73
CA GLU A 878 13.41 -18.81 -27.69
C GLU A 878 12.75 -20.20 -27.50
N ILE A 879 12.32 -20.52 -26.28
CA ILE A 879 11.47 -21.71 -25.99
C ILE A 879 10.08 -21.53 -26.65
N GLU A 880 9.47 -20.36 -26.55
CA GLU A 880 8.16 -20.07 -27.17
C GLU A 880 8.22 -20.14 -28.69
N LEU A 881 9.34 -19.65 -29.27
CA LEU A 881 9.63 -19.73 -30.69
C LEU A 881 10.05 -21.14 -31.15
N LYS A 882 10.11 -22.13 -30.25
CA LYS A 882 10.56 -23.50 -30.49
C LYS A 882 12.00 -23.62 -31.02
N ASN A 883 12.83 -22.63 -30.73
CA ASN A 883 14.27 -22.65 -31.05
C ASN A 883 15.09 -23.44 -30.02
N ILE A 884 14.56 -23.58 -28.80
CA ILE A 884 15.13 -24.35 -27.70
C ILE A 884 14.10 -25.37 -27.25
N SER A 885 14.50 -26.65 -27.15
CA SER A 885 13.64 -27.76 -26.74
C SER A 885 14.19 -28.48 -25.51
N LYS A 886 13.33 -29.22 -24.81
CA LYS A 886 13.71 -30.02 -23.62
C LYS A 886 14.71 -31.13 -23.93
N ASP A 887 14.76 -31.60 -25.17
CA ASP A 887 15.61 -32.76 -25.57
C ASP A 887 17.11 -32.42 -25.53
N GLN A 888 17.46 -31.15 -25.40
CA GLN A 888 18.84 -30.66 -25.25
C GLN A 888 19.37 -30.75 -23.81
N PHE A 889 18.51 -31.18 -22.86
CA PHE A 889 18.80 -31.12 -21.42
C PHE A 889 18.65 -32.47 -20.74
N THR A 890 19.36 -32.63 -19.62
CA THR A 890 19.33 -33.82 -18.79
C THR A 890 17.95 -34.20 -18.26
N LYS A 891 17.70 -35.47 -18.03
CA LYS A 891 16.51 -35.99 -17.37
C LYS A 891 16.70 -36.24 -15.88
N GLU A 892 17.82 -35.82 -15.29
CA GLU A 892 18.02 -35.94 -13.84
C GLU A 892 16.93 -35.19 -13.07
N LYS A 893 16.59 -35.72 -11.89
CA LYS A 893 15.61 -35.07 -11.01
C LYS A 893 16.30 -34.05 -10.10
N ARG A 894 15.87 -32.79 -10.14
CA ARG A 894 16.39 -31.73 -9.27
C ARG A 894 15.27 -30.90 -8.69
N LEU A 895 15.39 -30.50 -7.41
CA LEU A 895 14.53 -29.53 -6.76
C LEU A 895 15.27 -28.21 -6.62
N ILE A 896 14.66 -27.13 -7.12
CA ILE A 896 15.23 -25.79 -7.13
C ILE A 896 14.32 -24.86 -6.33
N LYS A 897 14.87 -24.18 -5.33
CA LYS A 897 14.24 -23.07 -4.60
C LYS A 897 14.77 -21.77 -5.14
N LEU A 898 13.92 -20.99 -5.80
CA LEU A 898 14.27 -19.78 -6.54
C LEU A 898 13.90 -18.52 -5.75
N HIS A 899 14.90 -17.69 -5.40
CA HIS A 899 14.73 -16.33 -4.91
C HIS A 899 14.80 -15.34 -6.09
N GLY A 900 13.76 -14.54 -6.27
CA GLY A 900 13.71 -13.52 -7.33
C GLY A 900 14.43 -12.22 -6.94
N HIS A 901 15.18 -11.63 -7.87
CA HIS A 901 15.79 -10.32 -7.68
C HIS A 901 14.71 -9.21 -7.60
N CYS A 902 14.85 -8.26 -6.68
CA CYS A 902 13.84 -7.25 -6.43
C CYS A 902 13.53 -6.36 -7.65
N GLN A 903 14.55 -5.92 -8.40
CA GLN A 903 14.34 -5.12 -9.61
C GLN A 903 13.75 -5.96 -10.76
N GLN A 904 14.08 -7.26 -10.85
CA GLN A 904 13.45 -8.17 -11.79
C GLN A 904 11.94 -8.29 -11.53
N LYS A 905 11.55 -8.46 -10.27
CA LYS A 905 10.13 -8.49 -9.88
C LYS A 905 9.41 -7.19 -10.19
N ALA A 906 10.09 -6.04 -10.02
CA ALA A 906 9.49 -4.71 -10.20
C ALA A 906 9.35 -4.27 -11.66
N ILE A 907 10.30 -4.63 -12.53
CA ILE A 907 10.41 -4.14 -13.94
C ILE A 907 10.10 -5.25 -14.96
N SER A 908 10.20 -6.52 -14.54
CA SER A 908 9.96 -7.70 -15.36
C SER A 908 9.03 -8.68 -14.64
N SER A 909 9.40 -9.98 -14.62
CA SER A 909 8.71 -10.99 -13.80
C SER A 909 9.60 -12.21 -13.52
N MET A 910 9.15 -13.10 -12.63
CA MET A 910 9.82 -14.38 -12.34
C MET A 910 9.36 -15.52 -13.25
N ILE A 911 8.35 -15.29 -14.09
CA ILE A 911 7.80 -16.32 -14.99
C ILE A 911 8.86 -16.85 -15.97
N PRO A 912 9.65 -15.99 -16.67
CA PRO A 912 10.69 -16.44 -17.57
C PRO A 912 11.75 -17.31 -16.87
N THR A 913 12.20 -16.91 -15.68
CA THR A 913 13.22 -17.67 -14.92
C THR A 913 12.67 -19.05 -14.53
N LYS A 914 11.43 -19.09 -14.02
CA LYS A 914 10.79 -20.37 -13.67
C LYS A 914 10.62 -21.26 -14.90
N LYS A 915 10.16 -20.70 -16.04
CA LYS A 915 9.98 -21.43 -17.30
C LYS A 915 11.30 -22.00 -17.82
N MET A 916 12.35 -21.18 -17.85
CA MET A 916 13.69 -21.60 -18.26
C MET A 916 14.23 -22.73 -17.38
N LEU A 917 14.15 -22.58 -16.06
CA LEU A 917 14.67 -23.60 -15.13
C LEU A 917 13.80 -24.87 -15.07
N SER A 918 12.55 -24.81 -15.54
CA SER A 918 11.66 -25.98 -15.65
C SER A 918 11.76 -26.66 -17.03
N LEU A 919 12.67 -26.22 -17.91
CA LEU A 919 12.84 -26.82 -19.23
C LEU A 919 13.38 -28.25 -19.19
N PRO A 920 14.41 -28.59 -18.35
CA PRO A 920 14.79 -30.00 -18.12
C PRO A 920 13.62 -30.77 -17.52
N GLU A 921 13.32 -31.97 -18.10
CA GLU A 921 12.04 -32.67 -17.88
C GLU A 921 11.69 -32.96 -16.41
N ASN A 922 12.68 -33.22 -15.57
CA ASN A 922 12.50 -33.59 -14.16
C ASN A 922 12.94 -32.51 -13.16
N TYR A 923 13.13 -31.26 -13.61
CA TYR A 923 13.41 -30.14 -12.71
C TYR A 923 12.12 -29.58 -12.13
N THR A 924 12.05 -29.51 -10.81
CA THR A 924 10.94 -28.89 -10.08
C THR A 924 11.39 -27.54 -9.52
N VAL A 925 10.75 -26.45 -9.95
CA VAL A 925 11.10 -25.09 -9.54
C VAL A 925 10.02 -24.49 -8.65
N GLN A 926 10.41 -24.16 -7.42
CA GLN A 926 9.53 -23.53 -6.43
C GLN A 926 10.07 -22.14 -6.07
N LEU A 927 9.21 -21.14 -6.18
CA LEU A 927 9.56 -19.76 -5.76
C LEU A 927 9.60 -19.68 -4.23
N ILE A 928 10.63 -19.03 -3.70
CA ILE A 928 10.63 -18.56 -2.31
C ILE A 928 9.79 -17.27 -2.28
N PRO A 929 8.74 -17.20 -1.46
CA PRO A 929 7.86 -16.00 -1.39
C PRO A 929 8.51 -14.84 -0.63
N SER A 930 9.81 -14.64 -0.83
CA SER A 930 10.59 -13.56 -0.22
C SER A 930 10.48 -12.26 -1.01
N GLY A 931 10.48 -11.14 -0.32
CA GLY A 931 10.59 -9.82 -0.91
C GLY A 931 12.01 -9.48 -1.38
N CYS A 932 12.63 -8.48 -0.79
CA CYS A 932 14.04 -8.14 -0.99
C CYS A 932 14.96 -9.06 -0.16
N CYS A 933 16.19 -9.30 -0.63
CA CYS A 933 17.19 -10.01 0.17
C CYS A 933 17.80 -9.16 1.29
N GLY A 934 17.67 -7.83 1.22
CA GLY A 934 18.25 -6.86 2.16
C GLY A 934 19.61 -6.28 1.77
N MET A 935 20.31 -6.84 0.77
CA MET A 935 21.65 -6.35 0.38
C MET A 935 21.61 -5.06 -0.45
N ALA A 936 20.82 -5.04 -1.54
CA ALA A 936 20.58 -3.88 -2.39
C ALA A 936 21.86 -3.07 -2.77
N GLY A 937 22.72 -3.67 -3.56
CA GLY A 937 24.01 -3.06 -3.94
C GLY A 937 24.92 -2.84 -2.73
N SER A 938 25.34 -1.61 -2.45
CA SER A 938 26.21 -1.30 -1.31
C SER A 938 25.46 -1.13 0.02
N PHE A 939 24.13 -1.01 0.03
CA PHE A 939 23.34 -0.74 1.23
C PHE A 939 23.65 -1.71 2.38
N GLY A 940 23.58 -3.00 2.11
CA GLY A 940 23.84 -4.03 3.13
C GLY A 940 25.32 -4.19 3.55
N TYR A 941 26.25 -3.56 2.82
CA TYR A 941 27.67 -3.50 3.22
C TYR A 941 27.95 -2.39 4.21
N GLU A 942 27.16 -1.30 4.18
CA GLU A 942 27.37 -0.11 5.00
C GLU A 942 27.12 -0.43 6.47
N LYS A 943 28.01 0.02 7.36
CA LYS A 943 27.99 -0.37 8.78
C LYS A 943 26.68 0.01 9.48
N GLU A 944 26.09 1.15 9.14
CA GLU A 944 24.84 1.68 9.70
C GLU A 944 23.61 0.94 9.20
N HIS A 945 23.70 0.21 8.09
CA HIS A 945 22.59 -0.50 7.45
C HIS A 945 22.68 -2.03 7.63
N TYR A 946 23.76 -2.54 8.18
CA TYR A 946 24.03 -3.98 8.27
C TYR A 946 22.92 -4.74 9.00
N ASP A 947 22.55 -4.28 10.21
CA ASP A 947 21.57 -4.95 11.04
C ASP A 947 20.19 -4.99 10.35
N ILE A 948 19.76 -3.87 9.77
CA ILE A 948 18.50 -3.81 8.98
C ILE A 948 18.58 -4.71 7.75
N SER A 949 19.73 -4.75 7.07
CA SER A 949 19.93 -5.65 5.93
C SER A 949 19.75 -7.12 6.32
N MET A 950 20.30 -7.53 7.47
CA MET A 950 20.16 -8.88 8.00
C MET A 950 18.73 -9.16 8.46
N GLN A 951 18.08 -8.23 9.15
CA GLN A 951 16.67 -8.35 9.55
C GLN A 951 15.74 -8.54 8.34
N ILE A 952 15.95 -7.80 7.24
CA ILE A 952 15.18 -7.99 6.00
C ILE A 952 15.38 -9.41 5.44
N GLY A 953 16.60 -9.94 5.46
CA GLY A 953 16.89 -11.32 5.06
C GLY A 953 16.16 -12.36 5.93
N GLU A 954 16.07 -12.10 7.24
CA GLU A 954 15.42 -12.98 8.22
C GLU A 954 13.89 -13.00 8.11
N LEU A 955 13.25 -12.00 7.48
CA LEU A 955 11.79 -11.97 7.36
C LEU A 955 11.24 -13.23 6.67
N VAL A 956 11.87 -13.68 5.58
CA VAL A 956 11.43 -14.83 4.80
C VAL A 956 12.59 -15.62 4.20
N LEU A 957 13.58 -14.92 3.61
CA LEU A 957 14.60 -15.56 2.75
C LEU A 957 15.49 -16.54 3.53
N PHE A 958 16.10 -16.06 4.62
CA PHE A 958 17.05 -16.91 5.36
C PHE A 958 16.40 -18.12 6.00
N PRO A 959 15.24 -18.03 6.68
CA PRO A 959 14.52 -19.19 7.19
C PRO A 959 14.18 -20.19 6.08
N ALA A 960 13.68 -19.71 4.94
CA ALA A 960 13.30 -20.57 3.82
C ALA A 960 14.50 -21.32 3.22
N VAL A 961 15.70 -20.70 3.20
CA VAL A 961 16.94 -21.35 2.72
C VAL A 961 17.48 -22.35 3.74
N ARG A 962 17.52 -21.99 5.04
CA ARG A 962 18.05 -22.89 6.10
C ARG A 962 17.24 -24.17 6.26
N GLN A 963 15.94 -24.13 6.00
CA GLN A 963 15.04 -25.28 6.07
C GLN A 963 15.27 -26.29 4.93
N GLN A 964 16.04 -25.95 3.87
CA GLN A 964 16.23 -26.85 2.74
C GLN A 964 17.37 -27.83 3.00
N PRO A 965 17.19 -29.12 2.66
CA PRO A 965 18.27 -30.13 2.62
C PRO A 965 19.42 -29.70 1.71
N ALA A 966 20.61 -30.30 1.90
CA ALA A 966 21.83 -29.93 1.17
C ALA A 966 21.72 -30.10 -0.34
N GLU A 967 21.00 -31.14 -0.77
CA GLU A 967 20.79 -31.52 -2.18
C GLU A 967 19.84 -30.54 -2.92
N VAL A 968 19.07 -29.75 -2.23
CA VAL A 968 18.19 -28.75 -2.85
C VAL A 968 19.01 -27.57 -3.34
N ILE A 969 18.88 -27.26 -4.62
CA ILE A 969 19.58 -26.14 -5.24
C ILE A 969 18.89 -24.82 -4.83
N ILE A 970 19.66 -23.89 -4.29
CA ILE A 970 19.21 -22.53 -4.03
C ILE A 970 19.62 -21.68 -5.25
N ALA A 971 18.64 -21.10 -5.92
CA ALA A 971 18.85 -20.26 -7.11
C ALA A 971 18.58 -18.78 -6.80
N ALA A 972 19.48 -17.89 -7.25
CA ALA A 972 19.30 -16.45 -7.17
C ALA A 972 20.03 -15.73 -8.32
N PRO A 973 19.35 -14.93 -9.16
CA PRO A 973 19.96 -14.30 -10.33
C PRO A 973 20.93 -13.13 -9.98
N GLY A 974 20.65 -12.37 -8.91
CA GLY A 974 21.46 -11.20 -8.56
C GLY A 974 22.70 -11.56 -7.75
N THR A 975 23.85 -10.92 -8.05
CA THR A 975 25.10 -11.01 -7.30
C THR A 975 24.87 -10.64 -5.82
N SER A 976 24.20 -9.54 -5.55
CA SER A 976 23.84 -9.09 -4.20
C SER A 976 23.02 -10.15 -3.43
N CYS A 977 22.09 -10.81 -4.10
CA CYS A 977 21.26 -11.85 -3.47
C CYS A 977 22.08 -13.09 -3.10
N ARG A 978 22.99 -13.55 -3.96
CA ARG A 978 23.86 -14.68 -3.70
C ARG A 978 24.79 -14.43 -2.52
N HIS A 979 25.39 -13.23 -2.45
CA HIS A 979 26.22 -12.80 -1.32
C HIS A 979 25.41 -12.75 -0.02
N GLN A 980 24.21 -12.16 -0.04
CA GLN A 980 23.36 -12.05 1.14
C GLN A 980 22.92 -13.42 1.68
N ILE A 981 22.56 -14.35 0.78
CA ILE A 981 22.23 -15.75 1.17
C ILE A 981 23.44 -16.41 1.82
N HIS A 982 24.63 -16.24 1.23
CA HIS A 982 25.85 -16.83 1.79
C HIS A 982 26.16 -16.25 3.18
N ASP A 983 26.19 -14.93 3.32
CA ASP A 983 26.49 -14.26 4.60
C ASP A 983 25.47 -14.61 5.70
N GLY A 984 24.17 -14.69 5.35
CA GLY A 984 23.10 -14.94 6.31
C GLY A 984 22.84 -16.43 6.64
N THR A 985 23.23 -17.36 5.76
CA THR A 985 22.84 -18.77 5.92
C THR A 985 24.01 -19.77 5.80
N GLY A 986 25.17 -19.35 5.30
CA GLY A 986 26.29 -20.22 4.94
C GLY A 986 26.06 -21.06 3.66
N ARG A 987 24.88 -21.00 3.05
CA ARG A 987 24.53 -21.76 1.83
C ARG A 987 25.04 -21.01 0.59
N LYS A 988 25.60 -21.75 -0.37
CA LYS A 988 25.91 -21.23 -1.69
C LYS A 988 24.63 -21.22 -2.53
N ALA A 989 24.30 -20.06 -3.12
CA ALA A 989 23.26 -19.94 -4.13
C ALA A 989 23.88 -19.91 -5.54
N MET A 990 23.25 -20.57 -6.50
CA MET A 990 23.65 -20.63 -7.90
C MET A 990 22.91 -19.59 -8.74
N HIS A 991 23.57 -19.08 -9.77
CA HIS A 991 22.89 -18.28 -10.78
C HIS A 991 22.04 -19.20 -11.69
N PRO A 992 20.83 -18.78 -12.14
CA PRO A 992 20.00 -19.59 -13.05
C PRO A 992 20.73 -20.08 -14.31
N ALA A 993 21.66 -19.27 -14.88
CA ALA A 993 22.48 -19.66 -16.02
C ALA A 993 23.46 -20.80 -15.69
N GLU A 994 24.01 -20.88 -14.47
CA GLU A 994 24.85 -22.00 -14.05
C GLU A 994 24.05 -23.30 -14.00
N ILE A 995 22.85 -23.25 -13.44
CA ILE A 995 21.94 -24.39 -13.32
C ILE A 995 21.56 -24.91 -14.71
N LEU A 996 21.24 -24.00 -15.64
CA LEU A 996 20.91 -24.38 -17.01
C LEU A 996 22.11 -24.96 -17.77
N PHE A 997 23.33 -24.40 -17.57
CA PHE A 997 24.56 -24.93 -18.16
C PHE A 997 24.85 -26.37 -17.69
N GLU A 998 24.67 -26.62 -16.39
CA GLU A 998 24.90 -27.97 -15.83
C GLU A 998 23.82 -28.96 -16.26
N ALA A 999 22.67 -28.49 -16.69
CA ALA A 999 21.60 -29.31 -17.22
C ALA A 999 21.77 -29.66 -18.71
N LEU A 1000 22.64 -28.97 -19.46
CA LEU A 1000 22.87 -29.27 -20.87
C LEU A 1000 23.52 -30.63 -21.04
N GLU A 1001 22.90 -31.52 -21.78
CA GLU A 1001 23.53 -32.77 -22.20
C GLU A 1001 24.65 -32.44 -23.18
N ILE A 1002 25.85 -32.95 -22.88
CA ILE A 1002 26.98 -32.95 -23.80
C ILE A 1002 26.68 -34.08 -24.79
N ALA A 1003 26.30 -33.74 -26.02
CA ALA A 1003 26.34 -34.76 -27.07
C ALA A 1003 27.75 -35.37 -27.08
N PRO A 1004 27.89 -36.71 -27.09
CA PRO A 1004 29.19 -37.40 -27.01
C PRO A 1004 30.15 -36.98 -28.13
#